data_3f8b493c159fa70211d46079fb91813c
#
_entry.id   3f8b493c159fa70211d46079fb91813c
#
_cell.length_a   1.000
_cell.length_b   1.000
_cell.length_c   1.000
_cell.angle_alpha   90.00
_cell.angle_beta   90.00
_cell.angle_gamma   90.00
#
_symmetry.space_group_name_H-M   'P 1'
#
loop_
_entity.id
_entity.type
_entity.pdbx_description
1 polymer ?
#
loop_
_entity_poly.entity_id
_entity_poly.type
_entity_poly.pdbx_seq_one_letter_code
_entity_poly.pdbx_strand_id
1 'polypeptide(L)'
;MAKYTLDKYRNIGIMAHIDAGKTTTTERVLYYTGKSHKIGEVHDGAATMDWMEQEQERGITITSAATTCFWNDHRINIIDTPGHVDFTIEVERSLKVLDGAVCVFDGVAGVEPQSETVWRQADKYKVPRICFVNKLDRTGADFFRCVDMIRDRLGCKPLPIQIPIGIEASLSGVVDLVKMKAQVWKNEALGAEWEYKEIPDDLKEISQKYRTELVEMAVEQDEKLMESYLNGDEIKEEDLVKCIRKGTLNFSFVPITTGSAFKNKGVQPLLDATINYLPSPIDIGSIKGTKPGSEDEMEMKFEDSQPFSALAFKVANDPFVGSLTFIRIYSGTIKTGTGIYNSSKEKEERVGRMLLMHANSREDIKEANAGDIVALAGLKYTITGHTLCDEEKPVLLEPMEFPDPVIEIAVEPKTKADQEKMGEALGRLAKEDPSFRVSSDEESGQTIIKGMGELHLDIIVDRMKREFKVEANVGAPQVAYRETLENASEVEYTHKKQSGGAGQFAKVKLLVEPQEPGAGRSVESKIKGGAIPKEFIPGVEKGIETVSDGGILAGFPMIDYKVTILDGLHHDVDSSVLAFELASRACFKEACTKGTLKLLEPVMRVEVVTPEDYMGDVIGDLNSRRGQISTQEQRGNATVITAMVPLANMFGYINNLRSMSQGRAQYSMFFDHYSKVPQNVQDEVTKKIAG
;
A
#
# COMPACT_ATOMS: atom_id res chain seq x y z
N MET A 1 -25.98 15.74 14.02
CA MET A 1 -26.14 14.98 12.78
C MET A 1 -27.08 13.82 13.02
N ALA A 2 -27.93 13.46 12.05
CA ALA A 2 -28.69 12.21 12.15
C ALA A 2 -27.68 11.05 12.21
N LYS A 3 -27.80 10.19 13.22
CA LYS A 3 -26.91 9.03 13.37
C LYS A 3 -27.37 7.99 12.34
N TYR A 4 -26.54 7.76 11.30
CA TYR A 4 -26.77 6.68 10.35
C TYR A 4 -26.56 5.34 11.06
N THR A 5 -27.31 4.32 10.70
CA THR A 5 -27.07 2.95 11.14
C THR A 5 -25.90 2.34 10.35
N LEU A 6 -25.18 1.39 10.92
CA LEU A 6 -23.95 0.83 10.33
C LEU A 6 -24.17 0.15 8.98
N ASP A 7 -25.37 -0.36 8.70
CA ASP A 7 -25.75 -0.92 7.40
C ASP A 7 -25.74 0.12 6.27
N LYS A 8 -25.87 1.40 6.63
CA LYS A 8 -25.84 2.56 5.71
C LYS A 8 -24.45 3.19 5.57
N TYR A 9 -23.41 2.62 6.19
CA TYR A 9 -22.04 3.06 5.99
C TYR A 9 -21.40 2.34 4.80
N ARG A 10 -20.56 3.08 4.06
CA ARG A 10 -19.66 2.52 3.04
C ARG A 10 -18.29 3.16 3.23
N ASN A 11 -17.32 2.37 3.60
CA ASN A 11 -15.93 2.80 3.71
C ASN A 11 -15.19 2.25 2.50
N ILE A 12 -14.98 3.08 1.51
CA ILE A 12 -14.50 2.66 0.20
C ILE A 12 -13.19 3.35 -0.18
N GLY A 13 -12.38 2.63 -0.95
CA GLY A 13 -11.23 3.16 -1.66
C GLY A 13 -11.53 3.36 -3.13
N ILE A 14 -10.98 4.40 -3.74
CA ILE A 14 -10.94 4.54 -5.19
C ILE A 14 -9.54 4.20 -5.66
N MET A 15 -9.42 3.13 -6.43
CA MET A 15 -8.17 2.55 -6.92
C MET A 15 -8.10 2.67 -8.43
N ALA A 16 -6.94 3.01 -8.97
CA ALA A 16 -6.73 3.11 -10.41
C ALA A 16 -5.24 3.12 -10.74
N HIS A 17 -4.88 2.78 -11.96
CA HIS A 17 -3.57 3.14 -12.48
C HIS A 17 -3.48 4.66 -12.74
N ILE A 18 -2.26 5.14 -12.98
CA ILE A 18 -1.99 6.54 -13.33
C ILE A 18 -2.81 6.91 -14.58
N ASP A 19 -3.38 8.08 -14.59
CA ASP A 19 -4.20 8.62 -15.67
C ASP A 19 -5.51 7.89 -15.99
N ALA A 20 -5.95 6.86 -15.25
CA ALA A 20 -7.29 6.25 -15.47
C ALA A 20 -8.46 7.20 -15.18
N GLY A 21 -8.19 8.33 -14.56
CA GLY A 21 -9.19 9.32 -14.17
C GLY A 21 -9.74 9.12 -12.76
N LYS A 22 -8.91 8.59 -11.86
CA LYS A 22 -9.23 8.41 -10.44
C LYS A 22 -9.69 9.73 -9.79
N THR A 23 -8.80 10.74 -9.77
CA THR A 23 -9.09 12.05 -9.17
C THR A 23 -10.32 12.71 -9.82
N THR A 24 -10.45 12.65 -11.15
CA THR A 24 -11.64 13.15 -11.85
C THR A 24 -12.90 12.45 -11.38
N THR A 25 -12.87 11.13 -11.20
CA THR A 25 -14.03 10.37 -10.70
C THR A 25 -14.38 10.78 -9.27
N THR A 26 -13.39 10.91 -8.39
CA THR A 26 -13.57 11.34 -7.00
C THR A 26 -14.14 12.76 -6.94
N GLU A 27 -13.63 13.70 -7.73
CA GLU A 27 -14.16 15.07 -7.80
C GLU A 27 -15.62 15.11 -8.25
N ARG A 28 -16.02 14.26 -9.21
CA ARG A 28 -17.44 14.15 -9.63
C ARG A 28 -18.32 13.55 -8.54
N VAL A 29 -17.83 12.57 -7.81
CA VAL A 29 -18.52 12.02 -6.64
C VAL A 29 -18.76 13.12 -5.60
N LEU A 30 -17.75 13.93 -5.28
CA LEU A 30 -17.88 15.05 -4.34
C LEU A 30 -18.87 16.12 -4.83
N TYR A 31 -18.86 16.41 -6.12
CA TYR A 31 -19.79 17.36 -6.72
C TYR A 31 -21.25 16.88 -6.62
N TYR A 32 -21.54 15.65 -7.06
CA TYR A 32 -22.92 15.13 -7.01
C TYR A 32 -23.44 14.87 -5.60
N THR A 33 -22.57 14.66 -4.64
CA THR A 33 -22.94 14.53 -3.22
C THR A 33 -23.03 15.88 -2.50
N GLY A 34 -22.85 17.00 -3.23
CA GLY A 34 -23.00 18.37 -2.70
C GLY A 34 -21.86 18.81 -1.77
N LYS A 35 -20.73 18.10 -1.77
CA LYS A 35 -19.56 18.46 -0.95
C LYS A 35 -18.64 19.47 -1.64
N SER A 36 -18.66 19.53 -2.97
CA SER A 36 -18.01 20.57 -3.75
C SER A 36 -19.05 21.40 -4.49
N HIS A 37 -18.88 22.73 -4.48
CA HIS A 37 -19.76 23.66 -5.23
C HIS A 37 -19.29 23.90 -6.67
N LYS A 38 -18.05 23.48 -6.97
CA LYS A 38 -17.46 23.58 -8.31
C LYS A 38 -16.90 22.23 -8.70
N ILE A 39 -16.96 21.92 -9.98
CA ILE A 39 -16.28 20.77 -10.54
C ILE A 39 -14.79 21.11 -10.58
N GLY A 40 -13.96 20.43 -9.76
CA GLY A 40 -12.51 20.53 -9.80
C GLY A 40 -11.97 19.84 -11.05
N GLU A 41 -11.21 20.56 -11.89
CA GLU A 41 -10.51 19.97 -13.02
C GLU A 41 -9.04 19.74 -12.63
N VAL A 42 -8.57 18.51 -12.83
CA VAL A 42 -7.18 18.12 -12.51
C VAL A 42 -6.16 18.94 -13.31
N HIS A 43 -6.46 19.17 -14.58
CA HIS A 43 -5.58 19.94 -15.47
C HIS A 43 -5.44 21.42 -15.11
N ASP A 44 -6.40 21.97 -14.38
CA ASP A 44 -6.38 23.36 -13.92
C ASP A 44 -5.79 23.50 -12.49
N GLY A 45 -5.33 22.40 -11.88
CA GLY A 45 -4.83 22.37 -10.50
C GLY A 45 -5.92 22.68 -9.46
N ALA A 46 -7.19 22.53 -9.83
CA ALA A 46 -8.34 22.87 -9.00
C ALA A 46 -8.98 21.66 -8.29
N ALA A 47 -8.35 20.49 -8.36
CA ALA A 47 -8.84 19.27 -7.72
C ALA A 47 -8.76 19.39 -6.18
N THR A 48 -9.86 19.10 -5.51
CA THR A 48 -9.99 19.27 -4.05
C THR A 48 -9.27 18.16 -3.28
N MET A 49 -9.15 16.97 -3.87
CA MET A 49 -8.51 15.82 -3.24
C MET A 49 -6.98 15.82 -3.39
N ASP A 50 -6.46 16.36 -4.48
CA ASP A 50 -5.02 16.58 -4.67
C ASP A 50 -4.63 17.92 -4.03
N TRP A 51 -4.49 17.91 -2.70
CA TRP A 51 -4.30 19.14 -1.91
C TRP A 51 -2.84 19.62 -1.85
N MET A 52 -1.89 18.74 -2.17
CA MET A 52 -0.47 19.11 -2.22
C MET A 52 -0.14 19.79 -3.54
N GLU A 53 0.65 20.88 -3.49
CA GLU A 53 1.14 21.55 -4.70
C GLU A 53 1.83 20.57 -5.67
N GLN A 54 2.58 19.61 -5.14
CA GLN A 54 3.26 18.58 -5.91
C GLN A 54 2.30 17.61 -6.63
N GLU A 55 1.17 17.26 -6.02
CA GLU A 55 0.13 16.47 -6.66
C GLU A 55 -0.47 17.22 -7.83
N GLN A 56 -0.77 18.51 -7.64
CA GLN A 56 -1.32 19.38 -8.67
C GLN A 56 -0.34 19.62 -9.82
N GLU A 57 0.94 19.90 -9.52
CA GLU A 57 1.98 20.13 -10.53
C GLU A 57 2.28 18.87 -11.35
N ARG A 58 2.28 17.70 -10.73
CA ARG A 58 2.62 16.42 -11.38
C ARG A 58 1.42 15.67 -11.94
N GLY A 59 0.20 16.06 -11.56
CA GLY A 59 -1.05 15.39 -11.95
C GLY A 59 -1.20 13.98 -11.39
N ILE A 60 -0.54 13.66 -10.27
CA ILE A 60 -0.59 12.34 -9.62
C ILE A 60 -0.95 12.49 -8.15
N THR A 61 -1.74 11.58 -7.62
CA THR A 61 -1.98 11.48 -6.18
C THR A 61 -0.76 10.85 -5.50
N ILE A 62 -0.21 11.52 -4.51
CA ILE A 62 0.97 11.11 -3.74
C ILE A 62 0.54 10.53 -2.40
N THR A 63 -0.36 11.23 -1.70
CA THR A 63 -0.85 10.82 -0.39
C THR A 63 -2.33 10.48 -0.44
N SER A 64 -2.74 9.46 0.31
CA SER A 64 -4.17 9.14 0.43
C SER A 64 -4.91 10.28 1.13
N ALA A 65 -6.04 10.70 0.58
CA ALA A 65 -6.93 11.68 1.19
C ALA A 65 -8.23 10.99 1.62
N ALA A 66 -8.73 11.34 2.80
CA ALA A 66 -9.99 10.80 3.31
C ALA A 66 -11.06 11.89 3.29
N THR A 67 -12.24 11.55 2.80
CA THR A 67 -13.38 12.45 2.77
C THR A 67 -14.68 11.71 3.06
N THR A 68 -15.66 12.43 3.61
CA THR A 68 -16.99 11.89 3.89
C THR A 68 -18.04 12.59 3.04
N CYS A 69 -18.85 11.84 2.35
CA CYS A 69 -20.00 12.34 1.59
C CYS A 69 -21.28 11.52 1.89
N PHE A 70 -22.40 11.98 1.36
CA PHE A 70 -23.71 11.37 1.61
C PHE A 70 -24.45 11.16 0.29
N TRP A 71 -25.04 9.98 0.10
CA TRP A 71 -25.80 9.64 -1.09
C TRP A 71 -26.97 8.70 -0.73
N ASN A 72 -28.18 9.01 -1.17
CA ASN A 72 -29.37 8.20 -0.95
C ASN A 72 -29.46 7.62 0.47
N ASP A 73 -29.41 8.50 1.48
CA ASP A 73 -29.47 8.16 2.91
C ASP A 73 -28.36 7.19 3.39
N HIS A 74 -27.21 7.18 2.69
CA HIS A 74 -26.00 6.47 3.09
C HIS A 74 -24.87 7.46 3.37
N ARG A 75 -24.01 7.09 4.32
CA ARG A 75 -22.75 7.77 4.58
C ARG A 75 -21.62 7.01 3.88
N ILE A 76 -20.92 7.69 3.00
CA ILE A 76 -19.80 7.13 2.24
C ILE A 76 -18.53 7.84 2.70
N ASN A 77 -17.60 7.08 3.29
CA ASN A 77 -16.25 7.55 3.55
C ASN A 77 -15.37 7.06 2.39
N ILE A 78 -14.72 7.98 1.73
CA ILE A 78 -13.87 7.70 0.56
C ILE A 78 -12.42 7.92 0.96
N ILE A 79 -11.56 6.94 0.72
CA ILE A 79 -10.12 7.08 0.80
C ILE A 79 -9.60 7.05 -0.64
N ASP A 80 -9.09 8.18 -1.11
CA ASP A 80 -8.44 8.28 -2.41
C ASP A 80 -7.01 7.73 -2.29
N THR A 81 -6.67 6.70 -3.06
CA THR A 81 -5.38 6.00 -2.95
C THR A 81 -4.44 6.40 -4.09
N PRO A 82 -3.13 6.55 -3.84
CA PRO A 82 -2.17 6.76 -4.92
C PRO A 82 -2.21 5.64 -5.96
N GLY A 83 -1.92 5.99 -7.22
CA GLY A 83 -1.79 5.01 -8.30
C GLY A 83 -0.34 4.65 -8.65
N HIS A 84 0.66 5.34 -8.06
CA HIS A 84 2.06 5.14 -8.38
C HIS A 84 2.71 4.09 -7.46
N VAL A 85 3.60 3.30 -8.05
CA VAL A 85 4.26 2.17 -7.37
C VAL A 85 5.16 2.56 -6.21
N ASP A 86 5.79 3.73 -6.26
CA ASP A 86 6.63 4.23 -5.17
C ASP A 86 5.81 4.50 -3.89
N PHE A 87 4.47 4.59 -4.02
CA PHE A 87 3.52 4.80 -2.93
C PHE A 87 2.67 3.57 -2.62
N THR A 88 3.15 2.39 -2.96
CA THR A 88 2.47 1.11 -2.70
C THR A 88 2.01 0.97 -1.25
N ILE A 89 2.79 1.49 -0.31
CA ILE A 89 2.46 1.47 1.11
C ILE A 89 1.21 2.30 1.45
N GLU A 90 1.01 3.43 0.76
CA GLU A 90 -0.22 4.23 0.91
C GLU A 90 -1.45 3.45 0.47
N VAL A 91 -1.31 2.64 -0.58
CA VAL A 91 -2.36 1.75 -1.07
C VAL A 91 -2.63 0.64 -0.05
N GLU A 92 -1.59 -0.05 0.43
CA GLU A 92 -1.75 -1.16 1.37
C GLU A 92 -2.39 -0.74 2.69
N ARG A 93 -1.93 0.37 3.27
CA ARG A 93 -2.52 0.87 4.52
C ARG A 93 -3.97 1.35 4.35
N SER A 94 -4.31 1.89 3.18
CA SER A 94 -5.69 2.24 2.85
C SER A 94 -6.56 0.99 2.73
N LEU A 95 -6.11 -0.01 1.97
CA LEU A 95 -6.83 -1.27 1.78
C LEU A 95 -7.13 -2.01 3.08
N LYS A 96 -6.26 -1.92 4.08
CA LYS A 96 -6.44 -2.57 5.37
C LYS A 96 -7.62 -2.01 6.18
N VAL A 97 -8.01 -0.77 5.91
CA VAL A 97 -9.09 -0.09 6.65
C VAL A 97 -10.37 0.10 5.84
N LEU A 98 -10.36 -0.31 4.57
CA LEU A 98 -11.52 -0.24 3.69
C LEU A 98 -12.40 -1.47 3.83
N ASP A 99 -13.70 -1.26 3.67
CA ASP A 99 -14.67 -2.34 3.60
C ASP A 99 -14.88 -2.78 2.14
N GLY A 100 -14.75 -1.87 1.18
CA GLY A 100 -14.88 -2.14 -0.24
C GLY A 100 -14.08 -1.17 -1.12
N ALA A 101 -14.03 -1.42 -2.42
CA ALA A 101 -13.28 -0.58 -3.34
C ALA A 101 -13.99 -0.36 -4.69
N VAL A 102 -13.70 0.78 -5.30
CA VAL A 102 -14.04 1.09 -6.69
C VAL A 102 -12.76 1.08 -7.52
N CYS A 103 -12.66 0.17 -8.49
CA CYS A 103 -11.53 0.09 -9.39
C CYS A 103 -11.85 0.83 -10.69
N VAL A 104 -11.13 1.90 -10.98
CA VAL A 104 -11.32 2.70 -12.19
C VAL A 104 -10.34 2.24 -13.27
N PHE A 105 -10.87 1.86 -14.44
CA PHE A 105 -10.10 1.46 -15.61
C PHE A 105 -10.26 2.48 -16.73
N ASP A 106 -9.22 2.65 -17.51
CA ASP A 106 -9.26 3.48 -18.73
C ASP A 106 -9.89 2.66 -19.87
N GLY A 107 -10.96 3.15 -20.48
CA GLY A 107 -11.63 2.50 -21.60
C GLY A 107 -10.75 2.33 -22.84
N VAL A 108 -9.68 3.12 -22.98
CA VAL A 108 -8.70 3.02 -24.08
C VAL A 108 -7.55 2.08 -23.73
N ALA A 109 -6.93 2.23 -22.56
CA ALA A 109 -5.78 1.42 -22.14
C ALA A 109 -6.20 0.03 -21.60
N GLY A 110 -7.37 -0.06 -20.95
CA GLY A 110 -7.85 -1.26 -20.30
C GLY A 110 -7.12 -1.56 -18.99
N VAL A 111 -6.73 -2.81 -18.79
CA VAL A 111 -5.96 -3.25 -17.61
C VAL A 111 -4.48 -3.03 -17.86
N GLU A 112 -3.85 -2.21 -17.03
CA GLU A 112 -2.42 -1.94 -17.04
C GLU A 112 -1.69 -2.66 -15.90
N PRO A 113 -0.34 -2.78 -15.95
CA PRO A 113 0.44 -3.45 -14.92
C PRO A 113 0.19 -2.94 -13.50
N GLN A 114 0.03 -1.63 -13.36
CA GLN A 114 -0.29 -1.01 -12.07
C GLN A 114 -1.68 -1.43 -11.57
N SER A 115 -2.65 -1.59 -12.48
CA SER A 115 -3.98 -2.10 -12.14
C SER A 115 -3.90 -3.51 -11.55
N GLU A 116 -3.08 -4.39 -12.15
CA GLU A 116 -2.87 -5.76 -11.66
C GLU A 116 -2.24 -5.78 -10.27
N THR A 117 -1.29 -4.88 -10.01
CA THR A 117 -0.65 -4.78 -8.69
C THR A 117 -1.63 -4.35 -7.60
N VAL A 118 -2.37 -3.28 -7.84
CA VAL A 118 -3.38 -2.80 -6.89
C VAL A 118 -4.49 -3.85 -6.70
N TRP A 119 -4.84 -4.57 -7.76
CA TRP A 119 -5.81 -5.66 -7.70
C TRP A 119 -5.34 -6.81 -6.81
N ARG A 120 -4.09 -7.27 -6.97
CA ARG A 120 -3.47 -8.31 -6.12
C ARG A 120 -3.40 -7.89 -4.65
N GLN A 121 -3.11 -6.61 -4.39
CA GLN A 121 -3.16 -6.08 -3.03
C GLN A 121 -4.57 -6.12 -2.44
N ALA A 122 -5.58 -5.75 -3.22
CA ALA A 122 -6.96 -5.86 -2.79
C ALA A 122 -7.40 -7.32 -2.55
N ASP A 123 -6.87 -8.29 -3.31
CA ASP A 123 -7.07 -9.73 -3.06
C ASP A 123 -6.41 -10.18 -1.75
N LYS A 124 -5.17 -9.73 -1.48
CA LYS A 124 -4.45 -10.01 -0.22
C LYS A 124 -5.27 -9.61 1.00
N TYR A 125 -5.91 -8.45 0.95
CA TYR A 125 -6.74 -7.92 2.04
C TYR A 125 -8.22 -8.31 1.93
N LYS A 126 -8.60 -9.15 0.97
CA LYS A 126 -9.98 -9.62 0.75
C LYS A 126 -10.99 -8.47 0.69
N VAL A 127 -10.67 -7.43 -0.07
CA VAL A 127 -11.54 -6.26 -0.24
C VAL A 127 -12.50 -6.47 -1.41
N PRO A 128 -13.82 -6.60 -1.18
CA PRO A 128 -14.82 -6.65 -2.24
C PRO A 128 -14.79 -5.36 -3.09
N ARG A 129 -15.05 -5.51 -4.39
CA ARG A 129 -14.89 -4.38 -5.31
C ARG A 129 -15.89 -4.37 -6.44
N ILE A 130 -16.11 -3.17 -6.99
CA ILE A 130 -16.81 -2.94 -8.25
C ILE A 130 -15.85 -2.23 -9.21
N CYS A 131 -16.05 -2.38 -10.50
CA CYS A 131 -15.24 -1.72 -11.52
C CYS A 131 -16.02 -0.59 -12.19
N PHE A 132 -15.30 0.46 -12.58
CA PHE A 132 -15.79 1.56 -13.38
C PHE A 132 -14.90 1.72 -14.63
N VAL A 133 -15.41 1.35 -15.79
CA VAL A 133 -14.73 1.57 -17.07
C VAL A 133 -14.99 3.02 -17.49
N ASN A 134 -13.99 3.85 -17.30
CA ASN A 134 -14.01 5.30 -17.49
C ASN A 134 -13.48 5.70 -18.87
N LYS A 135 -13.61 6.97 -19.21
CA LYS A 135 -13.09 7.58 -20.45
C LYS A 135 -13.66 7.00 -21.75
N LEU A 136 -14.88 6.52 -21.75
CA LEU A 136 -15.52 6.01 -22.96
C LEU A 136 -15.83 7.11 -24.00
N ASP A 137 -15.58 8.37 -23.67
CA ASP A 137 -15.63 9.52 -24.57
C ASP A 137 -14.36 9.71 -25.41
N ARG A 138 -13.28 8.95 -25.12
CA ARG A 138 -12.01 9.08 -25.84
C ARG A 138 -11.96 8.19 -27.06
N THR A 139 -11.24 8.64 -28.09
CA THR A 139 -10.99 7.87 -29.31
C THR A 139 -10.25 6.58 -29.00
N GLY A 140 -10.76 5.46 -29.53
CA GLY A 140 -10.23 4.12 -29.32
C GLY A 140 -10.71 3.45 -28.03
N ALA A 141 -11.68 4.05 -27.32
CA ALA A 141 -12.29 3.41 -26.15
C ALA A 141 -13.17 2.22 -26.56
N ASP A 142 -13.02 1.11 -25.85
CA ASP A 142 -13.77 -0.13 -26.08
C ASP A 142 -14.10 -0.79 -24.73
N PHE A 143 -15.38 -0.74 -24.37
CA PHE A 143 -15.88 -1.30 -23.12
C PHE A 143 -15.73 -2.82 -23.06
N PHE A 144 -16.10 -3.52 -24.14
CA PHE A 144 -16.12 -4.98 -24.16
C PHE A 144 -14.70 -5.56 -24.09
N ARG A 145 -13.76 -4.95 -24.81
CA ARG A 145 -12.34 -5.27 -24.71
C ARG A 145 -11.83 -5.09 -23.26
N CYS A 146 -12.22 -4.03 -22.58
CA CYS A 146 -11.84 -3.83 -21.17
C CYS A 146 -12.40 -4.93 -20.27
N VAL A 147 -13.66 -5.35 -20.48
CA VAL A 147 -14.28 -6.46 -19.73
C VAL A 147 -13.52 -7.77 -19.94
N ASP A 148 -13.13 -8.06 -21.17
CA ASP A 148 -12.33 -9.25 -21.48
C ASP A 148 -10.93 -9.18 -20.85
N MET A 149 -10.27 -8.02 -20.90
CA MET A 149 -8.99 -7.81 -20.22
C MET A 149 -9.10 -7.99 -18.70
N ILE A 150 -10.19 -7.52 -18.07
CA ILE A 150 -10.44 -7.73 -16.64
C ILE A 150 -10.56 -9.23 -16.34
N ARG A 151 -11.28 -9.98 -17.18
CA ARG A 151 -11.40 -11.44 -17.05
C ARG A 151 -10.05 -12.13 -17.14
N ASP A 152 -9.32 -11.86 -18.22
CA ASP A 152 -8.14 -12.63 -18.61
C ASP A 152 -6.92 -12.32 -17.75
N ARG A 153 -6.78 -11.07 -17.29
CA ARG A 153 -5.58 -10.60 -16.56
C ARG A 153 -5.73 -10.59 -15.07
N LEU A 154 -6.95 -10.27 -14.61
CA LEU A 154 -7.20 -10.18 -13.17
C LEU A 154 -7.76 -11.49 -12.60
N GLY A 155 -8.03 -12.47 -13.47
CA GLY A 155 -8.47 -13.80 -13.05
C GLY A 155 -9.83 -13.81 -12.33
N CYS A 156 -10.65 -12.78 -12.52
CA CYS A 156 -11.96 -12.66 -11.89
C CYS A 156 -13.09 -12.89 -12.92
N LYS A 157 -14.30 -13.10 -12.45
CA LYS A 157 -15.51 -13.16 -13.29
C LYS A 157 -16.10 -11.74 -13.35
N PRO A 158 -15.95 -10.97 -14.46
CA PRO A 158 -16.60 -9.68 -14.60
C PRO A 158 -18.10 -9.87 -14.81
N LEU A 159 -18.89 -9.06 -14.12
CA LEU A 159 -20.35 -9.02 -14.24
C LEU A 159 -20.77 -7.63 -14.73
N PRO A 160 -20.87 -7.37 -16.04
CA PRO A 160 -21.41 -6.12 -16.54
C PRO A 160 -22.84 -5.90 -16.03
N ILE A 161 -23.05 -4.86 -15.24
CA ILE A 161 -24.37 -4.42 -14.80
C ILE A 161 -24.87 -3.24 -15.63
N GLN A 162 -24.00 -2.71 -16.48
CA GLN A 162 -24.30 -1.66 -17.44
C GLN A 162 -23.52 -1.91 -18.74
N ILE A 163 -24.05 -1.43 -19.85
CA ILE A 163 -23.34 -1.31 -21.12
C ILE A 163 -23.47 0.13 -21.64
N PRO A 164 -22.49 0.67 -22.37
CA PRO A 164 -22.54 2.04 -22.86
C PRO A 164 -23.54 2.20 -24.01
N ILE A 165 -24.14 3.40 -24.10
CA ILE A 165 -24.94 3.84 -25.24
C ILE A 165 -24.07 4.80 -26.06
N GLY A 166 -23.52 4.31 -27.15
CA GLY A 166 -22.50 4.99 -27.93
C GLY A 166 -21.14 4.97 -27.26
N ILE A 167 -20.12 5.36 -28.02
CA ILE A 167 -18.71 5.47 -27.60
C ILE A 167 -18.13 6.76 -28.19
N GLU A 168 -16.98 7.19 -27.66
CA GLU A 168 -16.30 8.39 -28.12
C GLU A 168 -17.22 9.63 -28.10
N ALA A 169 -17.29 10.36 -29.18
CA ALA A 169 -18.14 11.55 -29.29
C ALA A 169 -19.65 11.24 -29.24
N SER A 170 -20.05 10.00 -29.53
CA SER A 170 -21.46 9.56 -29.51
C SER A 170 -21.93 9.03 -28.13
N LEU A 171 -21.05 8.97 -27.12
CA LEU A 171 -21.41 8.53 -25.78
C LEU A 171 -22.54 9.40 -25.20
N SER A 172 -23.73 8.82 -25.08
CA SER A 172 -24.93 9.53 -24.62
C SER A 172 -25.46 9.04 -23.27
N GLY A 173 -25.19 7.77 -22.94
CA GLY A 173 -25.73 7.16 -21.74
C GLY A 173 -25.21 5.76 -21.48
N VAL A 174 -25.95 5.04 -20.63
CA VAL A 174 -25.72 3.63 -20.33
C VAL A 174 -27.03 2.87 -20.33
N VAL A 175 -27.01 1.61 -20.70
CA VAL A 175 -28.13 0.69 -20.45
C VAL A 175 -27.93 0.08 -19.07
N ASP A 176 -28.87 0.26 -18.19
CA ASP A 176 -28.95 -0.42 -16.90
C ASP A 176 -29.51 -1.84 -17.13
N LEU A 177 -28.66 -2.83 -17.00
CA LEU A 177 -29.03 -4.24 -17.23
C LEU A 177 -29.84 -4.83 -16.07
N VAL A 178 -29.82 -4.21 -14.89
CA VAL A 178 -30.62 -4.63 -13.74
C VAL A 178 -32.09 -4.20 -13.94
N LYS A 179 -32.31 -3.01 -14.47
CA LYS A 179 -33.65 -2.43 -14.74
C LYS A 179 -34.13 -2.66 -16.16
N MET A 180 -33.25 -3.03 -17.06
CA MET A 180 -33.50 -3.11 -18.51
C MET A 180 -34.04 -1.80 -19.09
N LYS A 181 -33.37 -0.70 -18.77
CA LYS A 181 -33.72 0.65 -19.26
C LYS A 181 -32.46 1.42 -19.65
N ALA A 182 -32.60 2.29 -20.64
CA ALA A 182 -31.56 3.23 -21.04
C ALA A 182 -31.58 4.44 -20.11
N GLN A 183 -30.44 4.78 -19.53
CA GLN A 183 -30.22 6.00 -18.75
C GLN A 183 -29.42 6.97 -19.61
N VAL A 184 -30.05 8.08 -20.02
CA VAL A 184 -29.47 9.06 -20.95
C VAL A 184 -29.33 10.41 -20.28
N TRP A 185 -28.13 11.00 -20.35
CA TRP A 185 -27.83 12.31 -19.77
C TRP A 185 -28.16 13.46 -20.72
N LYS A 186 -28.72 14.54 -20.17
CA LYS A 186 -28.94 15.79 -20.88
C LYS A 186 -27.66 16.62 -20.90
N ASN A 187 -27.21 17.04 -22.06
CA ASN A 187 -25.90 17.70 -22.23
C ASN A 187 -25.80 19.09 -21.55
N GLU A 188 -26.92 19.76 -21.26
CA GLU A 188 -26.95 21.14 -20.81
C GLU A 188 -26.84 21.32 -19.27
N ALA A 189 -26.93 20.25 -18.50
CA ALA A 189 -27.03 20.30 -17.02
C ALA A 189 -25.80 19.78 -16.27
N LEU A 190 -24.61 19.83 -16.84
CA LEU A 190 -23.36 19.31 -16.23
C LEU A 190 -23.51 17.88 -15.66
N GLY A 191 -24.33 17.05 -16.30
CA GLY A 191 -24.62 15.69 -15.87
C GLY A 191 -25.57 15.55 -14.67
N ALA A 192 -26.16 16.65 -14.18
CA ALA A 192 -27.11 16.62 -13.07
C ALA A 192 -28.45 16.02 -13.46
N GLU A 193 -28.84 16.15 -14.72
CA GLU A 193 -30.14 15.68 -15.22
C GLU A 193 -29.97 14.52 -16.20
N TRP A 194 -30.69 13.48 -15.96
CA TRP A 194 -30.79 12.30 -16.81
C TRP A 194 -32.25 11.77 -16.82
N GLU A 195 -32.57 10.95 -17.79
CA GLU A 195 -33.88 10.34 -17.91
C GLU A 195 -33.78 8.86 -18.32
N TYR A 196 -34.74 8.08 -17.84
CA TYR A 196 -34.88 6.69 -18.33
C TYR A 196 -35.65 6.71 -19.65
N LYS A 197 -35.11 5.94 -20.62
CA LYS A 197 -35.73 5.70 -21.94
C LYS A 197 -35.77 4.20 -22.23
N GLU A 198 -36.50 3.85 -23.27
CA GLU A 198 -36.41 2.51 -23.85
C GLU A 198 -34.99 2.28 -24.42
N ILE A 199 -34.54 1.03 -24.35
CA ILE A 199 -33.25 0.63 -24.90
C ILE A 199 -33.27 0.85 -26.40
N PRO A 200 -32.26 1.51 -27.00
CA PRO A 200 -32.13 1.67 -28.44
C PRO A 200 -32.20 0.32 -29.16
N ASP A 201 -32.83 0.28 -30.33
CA ASP A 201 -33.09 -0.99 -31.06
C ASP A 201 -31.81 -1.76 -31.40
N ASP A 202 -30.75 -1.05 -31.74
CA ASP A 202 -29.42 -1.58 -32.03
C ASP A 202 -28.70 -2.19 -30.79
N LEU A 203 -29.14 -1.87 -29.61
CA LEU A 203 -28.57 -2.38 -28.33
C LEU A 203 -29.47 -3.42 -27.66
N LYS A 204 -30.69 -3.66 -28.14
CA LYS A 204 -31.63 -4.62 -27.51
C LYS A 204 -31.07 -6.02 -27.42
N GLU A 205 -30.52 -6.53 -28.52
CA GLU A 205 -30.01 -7.91 -28.61
C GLU A 205 -28.82 -8.11 -27.63
N ILE A 206 -27.83 -7.21 -27.66
CA ILE A 206 -26.67 -7.29 -26.80
C ILE A 206 -27.07 -7.06 -25.32
N SER A 207 -28.00 -6.17 -25.05
CA SER A 207 -28.53 -5.94 -23.70
C SER A 207 -29.20 -7.19 -23.15
N GLN A 208 -30.02 -7.87 -23.97
CA GLN A 208 -30.68 -9.11 -23.57
C GLN A 208 -29.68 -10.24 -23.31
N LYS A 209 -28.64 -10.35 -24.12
CA LYS A 209 -27.56 -11.34 -23.91
C LYS A 209 -26.88 -11.11 -22.56
N TYR A 210 -26.39 -9.88 -22.28
CA TYR A 210 -25.72 -9.57 -21.03
C TYR A 210 -26.69 -9.62 -19.83
N ARG A 211 -27.95 -9.30 -20.01
CA ARG A 211 -28.98 -9.49 -18.97
C ARG A 211 -29.14 -10.95 -18.58
N THR A 212 -29.18 -11.85 -19.56
CA THR A 212 -29.30 -13.30 -19.29
C THR A 212 -28.08 -13.79 -18.52
N GLU A 213 -26.86 -13.46 -18.97
CA GLU A 213 -25.62 -13.80 -18.27
C GLU A 213 -25.59 -13.24 -16.84
N LEU A 214 -26.06 -12.00 -16.66
CA LEU A 214 -26.15 -11.34 -15.35
C LEU A 214 -27.09 -12.08 -14.41
N VAL A 215 -28.30 -12.43 -14.88
CA VAL A 215 -29.27 -13.15 -14.06
C VAL A 215 -28.78 -14.52 -13.69
N GLU A 216 -28.23 -15.28 -14.65
CA GLU A 216 -27.67 -16.62 -14.41
C GLU A 216 -26.58 -16.61 -13.34
N MET A 217 -25.60 -15.71 -13.47
CA MET A 217 -24.54 -15.59 -12.48
C MET A 217 -25.02 -15.10 -11.11
N ALA A 218 -26.01 -14.23 -11.08
CA ALA A 218 -26.55 -13.68 -9.83
C ALA A 218 -27.39 -14.70 -9.06
N VAL A 219 -28.28 -15.45 -9.72
CA VAL A 219 -29.18 -16.40 -9.05
C VAL A 219 -28.42 -17.61 -8.49
N GLU A 220 -27.21 -17.92 -8.99
CA GLU A 220 -26.31 -18.92 -8.37
C GLU A 220 -26.04 -18.66 -6.88
N GLN A 221 -26.23 -17.42 -6.41
CA GLN A 221 -26.02 -17.05 -5.03
C GLN A 221 -27.18 -17.39 -4.09
N ASP A 222 -28.33 -17.79 -4.62
CA ASP A 222 -29.54 -18.15 -3.85
C ASP A 222 -30.28 -19.33 -4.48
N GLU A 223 -30.28 -20.46 -3.78
CA GLU A 223 -30.86 -21.71 -4.27
C GLU A 223 -32.34 -21.60 -4.67
N LYS A 224 -33.13 -20.81 -3.93
CA LYS A 224 -34.55 -20.61 -4.21
C LYS A 224 -34.78 -19.79 -5.48
N LEU A 225 -34.00 -18.72 -5.63
CA LEU A 225 -34.08 -17.88 -6.81
C LEU A 225 -33.55 -18.60 -8.06
N MET A 226 -32.55 -19.45 -7.89
CA MET A 226 -32.06 -20.33 -8.95
C MET A 226 -33.15 -21.34 -9.40
N GLU A 227 -33.85 -21.96 -8.45
CA GLU A 227 -34.97 -22.85 -8.76
C GLU A 227 -36.12 -22.13 -9.51
N SER A 228 -36.50 -20.92 -9.02
CA SER A 228 -37.51 -20.08 -9.68
C SER A 228 -37.08 -19.70 -11.11
N TYR A 229 -35.82 -19.33 -11.30
CA TYR A 229 -35.31 -19.00 -12.63
C TYR A 229 -35.36 -20.21 -13.60
N LEU A 230 -34.95 -21.39 -13.11
CA LEU A 230 -35.00 -22.63 -13.90
C LEU A 230 -36.44 -23.06 -14.24
N ASN A 231 -37.41 -22.71 -13.42
CA ASN A 231 -38.84 -22.91 -13.68
C ASN A 231 -39.43 -21.87 -14.64
N GLY A 232 -38.65 -20.88 -15.07
CA GLY A 232 -39.08 -19.84 -16.01
C GLY A 232 -39.73 -18.63 -15.37
N ASP A 233 -39.65 -18.50 -14.05
CA ASP A 233 -40.16 -17.29 -13.33
C ASP A 233 -39.24 -16.11 -13.59
N GLU A 234 -39.85 -14.92 -13.70
CA GLU A 234 -39.10 -13.65 -13.79
C GLU A 234 -38.53 -13.27 -12.44
N ILE A 235 -37.22 -13.00 -12.37
CA ILE A 235 -36.53 -12.56 -11.16
C ILE A 235 -36.76 -11.07 -10.96
N LYS A 236 -37.27 -10.69 -9.79
CA LYS A 236 -37.54 -9.29 -9.41
C LYS A 236 -36.23 -8.50 -9.25
N GLU A 237 -36.28 -7.21 -9.58
CA GLU A 237 -35.15 -6.30 -9.44
C GLU A 237 -34.53 -6.34 -8.04
N GLU A 238 -35.38 -6.29 -6.99
CA GLU A 238 -34.92 -6.28 -5.59
C GLU A 238 -34.14 -7.55 -5.21
N ASP A 239 -34.58 -8.71 -5.69
CA ASP A 239 -33.93 -9.99 -5.41
C ASP A 239 -32.64 -10.14 -6.22
N LEU A 240 -32.65 -9.63 -7.47
CA LEU A 240 -31.45 -9.57 -8.30
C LEU A 240 -30.38 -8.70 -7.66
N VAL A 241 -30.74 -7.52 -7.15
CA VAL A 241 -29.81 -6.63 -6.42
C VAL A 241 -29.21 -7.31 -5.19
N LYS A 242 -29.99 -8.07 -4.42
CA LYS A 242 -29.49 -8.85 -3.28
C LYS A 242 -28.52 -9.94 -3.71
N CYS A 243 -28.82 -10.63 -4.79
CA CYS A 243 -27.93 -11.67 -5.34
C CYS A 243 -26.62 -11.10 -5.86
N ILE A 244 -26.66 -9.97 -6.59
CA ILE A 244 -25.46 -9.27 -7.04
C ILE A 244 -24.62 -8.83 -5.84
N ARG A 245 -25.23 -8.24 -4.81
CA ARG A 245 -24.53 -7.89 -3.58
C ARG A 245 -23.85 -9.11 -2.95
N LYS A 246 -24.59 -10.20 -2.76
CA LYS A 246 -24.07 -11.43 -2.14
C LYS A 246 -22.89 -12.00 -2.93
N GLY A 247 -22.97 -12.06 -4.25
CA GLY A 247 -21.89 -12.54 -5.10
C GLY A 247 -20.66 -11.61 -5.09
N THR A 248 -20.86 -10.30 -4.97
CA THR A 248 -19.78 -9.33 -4.83
C THR A 248 -19.05 -9.52 -3.48
N LEU A 249 -19.78 -9.68 -2.39
CA LEU A 249 -19.22 -9.90 -1.06
C LEU A 249 -18.48 -11.24 -0.92
N ASN A 250 -18.95 -12.26 -1.63
CA ASN A 250 -18.35 -13.61 -1.64
C ASN A 250 -17.24 -13.78 -2.69
N PHE A 251 -16.88 -12.72 -3.43
CA PHE A 251 -15.90 -12.77 -4.52
C PHE A 251 -16.27 -13.73 -5.66
N SER A 252 -17.55 -14.04 -5.83
CA SER A 252 -18.02 -14.91 -6.92
C SER A 252 -17.86 -14.24 -8.29
N PHE A 253 -18.04 -12.92 -8.32
CA PHE A 253 -17.90 -12.08 -9.50
C PHE A 253 -17.68 -10.61 -9.09
N VAL A 254 -17.36 -9.77 -10.07
CA VAL A 254 -17.13 -8.33 -9.86
C VAL A 254 -18.06 -7.53 -10.76
N PRO A 255 -18.97 -6.70 -10.20
CA PRO A 255 -19.86 -5.84 -10.99
C PRO A 255 -19.07 -4.79 -11.77
N ILE A 256 -19.42 -4.60 -13.04
CA ILE A 256 -18.81 -3.61 -13.92
C ILE A 256 -19.82 -2.52 -14.26
N THR A 257 -19.46 -1.29 -13.97
CA THR A 257 -20.13 -0.06 -14.37
C THR A 257 -19.32 0.68 -15.43
N THR A 258 -19.90 1.66 -16.09
CA THR A 258 -19.24 2.34 -17.18
C THR A 258 -19.67 3.79 -17.36
N GLY A 259 -18.82 4.61 -18.00
CA GLY A 259 -19.12 6.00 -18.30
C GLY A 259 -17.92 6.84 -18.69
N SER A 260 -18.06 8.13 -18.47
CA SER A 260 -16.99 9.12 -18.57
C SER A 260 -17.14 10.14 -17.45
N ALA A 261 -16.27 10.09 -16.46
CA ALA A 261 -16.23 11.06 -15.38
C ALA A 261 -16.01 12.48 -15.92
N PHE A 262 -15.12 12.65 -16.90
CA PHE A 262 -14.86 13.95 -17.53
C PHE A 262 -16.12 14.56 -18.21
N LYS A 263 -16.92 13.73 -18.85
CA LYS A 263 -18.19 14.14 -19.48
C LYS A 263 -19.38 14.10 -18.53
N ASN A 264 -19.15 13.87 -17.25
CA ASN A 264 -20.20 13.81 -16.22
C ASN A 264 -21.28 12.74 -16.47
N LYS A 265 -20.90 11.59 -17.04
CA LYS A 265 -21.82 10.50 -17.38
C LYS A 265 -21.42 9.22 -16.65
N GLY A 266 -22.40 8.55 -16.01
CA GLY A 266 -22.18 7.26 -15.34
C GLY A 266 -21.76 7.35 -13.87
N VAL A 267 -21.52 8.53 -13.29
CA VAL A 267 -21.04 8.68 -11.90
C VAL A 267 -22.14 8.45 -10.88
N GLN A 268 -23.36 8.95 -11.13
CA GLN A 268 -24.50 8.69 -10.22
C GLN A 268 -24.84 7.19 -10.16
N PRO A 269 -24.94 6.45 -11.27
CA PRO A 269 -25.09 5.00 -11.22
C PRO A 269 -23.95 4.27 -10.53
N LEU A 270 -22.71 4.79 -10.60
CA LEU A 270 -21.58 4.27 -9.84
C LEU A 270 -21.81 4.45 -8.33
N LEU A 271 -22.32 5.61 -7.90
CA LEU A 271 -22.71 5.84 -6.50
C LEU A 271 -23.82 4.89 -6.05
N ASP A 272 -24.83 4.67 -6.89
CA ASP A 272 -25.89 3.70 -6.61
C ASP A 272 -25.36 2.28 -6.52
N ALA A 273 -24.44 1.88 -7.41
CA ALA A 273 -23.78 0.59 -7.35
C ALA A 273 -22.93 0.44 -6.07
N THR A 274 -22.25 1.51 -5.64
CA THR A 274 -21.47 1.53 -4.41
C THR A 274 -22.33 1.23 -3.19
N ILE A 275 -23.47 1.87 -3.05
CA ILE A 275 -24.36 1.64 -1.89
C ILE A 275 -25.09 0.30 -1.97
N ASN A 276 -25.39 -0.20 -3.18
CA ASN A 276 -26.14 -1.44 -3.38
C ASN A 276 -25.25 -2.69 -3.25
N TYR A 277 -24.01 -2.67 -3.74
CA TYR A 277 -23.21 -3.87 -3.92
C TYR A 277 -21.96 -3.95 -3.03
N LEU A 278 -21.41 -2.82 -2.56
CA LEU A 278 -20.26 -2.85 -1.65
C LEU A 278 -20.68 -3.05 -0.20
N PRO A 279 -19.83 -3.66 0.63
CA PRO A 279 -20.15 -3.99 2.01
C PRO A 279 -20.32 -2.77 2.90
N SER A 280 -21.12 -2.95 3.94
CA SER A 280 -21.12 -2.13 5.14
C SER A 280 -20.23 -2.76 6.22
N PRO A 281 -19.89 -2.07 7.31
CA PRO A 281 -19.17 -2.67 8.43
C PRO A 281 -19.86 -3.92 9.02
N ILE A 282 -21.21 -3.98 8.95
CA ILE A 282 -21.98 -5.13 9.42
C ILE A 282 -21.69 -6.38 8.56
N ASP A 283 -21.53 -6.22 7.26
CA ASP A 283 -21.24 -7.35 6.35
C ASP A 283 -19.85 -7.93 6.57
N ILE A 284 -18.90 -7.12 7.04
CA ILE A 284 -17.55 -7.58 7.44
C ILE A 284 -17.61 -8.39 8.72
N GLY A 285 -18.56 -8.10 9.62
CA GLY A 285 -18.86 -8.84 10.82
C GLY A 285 -17.97 -8.48 12.00
N SER A 286 -16.73 -8.93 12.02
CA SER A 286 -15.79 -8.70 13.11
C SER A 286 -14.34 -8.60 12.62
N ILE A 287 -13.50 -7.99 13.46
CA ILE A 287 -12.05 -7.92 13.24
C ILE A 287 -11.34 -8.72 14.32
N LYS A 288 -10.32 -9.45 13.93
CA LYS A 288 -9.47 -10.19 14.85
C LYS A 288 -8.30 -9.33 15.34
N GLY A 289 -7.92 -9.57 16.59
CA GLY A 289 -6.73 -9.04 17.20
C GLY A 289 -6.19 -10.03 18.22
N THR A 290 -5.11 -9.69 18.88
CA THR A 290 -4.51 -10.50 19.94
C THR A 290 -4.42 -9.71 21.23
N LYS A 291 -4.37 -10.39 22.36
CA LYS A 291 -4.07 -9.75 23.64
C LYS A 291 -2.57 -9.38 23.66
N PRO A 292 -2.19 -8.16 24.03
CA PRO A 292 -0.78 -7.79 24.16
C PRO A 292 0.02 -8.78 25.01
N GLY A 293 1.16 -9.24 24.47
CA GLY A 293 2.02 -10.22 25.14
C GLY A 293 1.51 -11.68 25.15
N SER A 294 0.44 -11.99 24.40
CA SER A 294 -0.14 -13.33 24.28
C SER A 294 -0.54 -13.59 22.82
N GLU A 295 -0.62 -14.86 22.44
CA GLU A 295 -1.19 -15.29 21.16
C GLU A 295 -2.72 -15.50 21.23
N ASP A 296 -3.36 -15.16 22.35
CA ASP A 296 -4.80 -15.33 22.51
C ASP A 296 -5.55 -14.41 21.55
N GLU A 297 -6.30 -15.00 20.62
CA GLU A 297 -7.15 -14.26 19.69
C GLU A 297 -8.32 -13.58 20.41
N MET A 298 -8.58 -12.35 20.04
CA MET A 298 -9.73 -11.55 20.45
C MET A 298 -10.53 -11.14 19.23
N GLU A 299 -11.84 -11.16 19.35
CA GLU A 299 -12.76 -10.74 18.27
C GLU A 299 -13.47 -9.44 18.66
N MET A 300 -13.33 -8.40 17.83
CA MET A 300 -14.00 -7.12 17.98
C MET A 300 -15.14 -7.03 16.97
N LYS A 301 -16.35 -6.84 17.47
CA LYS A 301 -17.54 -6.61 16.64
C LYS A 301 -17.78 -5.11 16.44
N PHE A 302 -18.30 -4.74 15.29
CA PHE A 302 -18.69 -3.36 15.00
C PHE A 302 -19.92 -2.94 15.80
N GLU A 303 -19.76 -2.74 17.11
CA GLU A 303 -20.81 -2.35 18.04
C GLU A 303 -20.31 -1.23 18.95
N ASP A 304 -21.13 -0.19 19.13
CA ASP A 304 -20.82 0.97 20.02
C ASP A 304 -20.70 0.56 21.50
N SER A 305 -21.34 -0.54 21.90
CA SER A 305 -21.32 -1.05 23.28
C SER A 305 -20.09 -1.85 23.66
N GLN A 306 -19.27 -2.22 22.69
CA GLN A 306 -18.01 -2.93 22.91
C GLN A 306 -16.91 -1.98 23.42
N PRO A 307 -15.83 -2.52 24.04
CA PRO A 307 -14.64 -1.73 24.32
C PRO A 307 -14.08 -1.05 23.07
N PHE A 308 -13.57 0.16 23.23
CA PHE A 308 -13.01 0.90 22.11
C PHE A 308 -11.80 0.18 21.51
N SER A 309 -11.78 0.06 20.19
CA SER A 309 -10.62 -0.36 19.42
C SER A 309 -10.58 0.33 18.06
N ALA A 310 -9.40 0.77 17.66
CA ALA A 310 -9.16 1.47 16.42
C ALA A 310 -7.75 1.23 15.89
N LEU A 311 -7.58 1.32 14.58
CA LEU A 311 -6.29 1.27 13.90
C LEU A 311 -5.91 2.66 13.38
N ALA A 312 -4.74 3.15 13.77
CA ALA A 312 -4.14 4.35 13.21
C ALA A 312 -3.51 3.98 11.86
N PHE A 313 -4.15 4.34 10.76
CA PHE A 313 -3.71 3.93 9.43
C PHE A 313 -2.93 5.01 8.68
N LYS A 314 -3.00 6.26 9.12
CA LYS A 314 -2.27 7.38 8.53
C LYS A 314 -1.97 8.44 9.58
N VAL A 315 -0.77 9.01 9.53
CA VAL A 315 -0.39 10.24 10.22
C VAL A 315 -0.10 11.29 9.16
N ALA A 316 -0.56 12.52 9.36
CA ALA A 316 -0.28 13.65 8.49
C ALA A 316 0.04 14.89 9.32
N ASN A 317 0.90 15.76 8.82
CA ASN A 317 1.18 17.04 9.45
C ASN A 317 0.34 18.14 8.79
N ASP A 318 -0.44 18.82 9.60
CA ASP A 318 -1.26 19.93 9.19
C ASP A 318 -0.66 21.25 9.66
N PRO A 319 -0.55 22.27 8.79
CA PRO A 319 0.07 23.55 9.17
C PRO A 319 -0.64 24.29 10.33
N PHE A 320 -1.94 24.04 10.52
CA PHE A 320 -2.78 24.75 11.48
C PHE A 320 -3.09 23.95 12.74
N VAL A 321 -3.24 22.64 12.59
CA VAL A 321 -3.66 21.75 13.70
C VAL A 321 -2.48 20.95 14.26
N GLY A 322 -1.40 20.84 13.51
CA GLY A 322 -0.25 20.00 13.84
C GLY A 322 -0.45 18.55 13.37
N SER A 323 0.03 17.59 14.15
CA SER A 323 -0.08 16.17 13.78
C SER A 323 -1.53 15.70 13.86
N LEU A 324 -2.02 15.15 12.76
CA LEU A 324 -3.32 14.49 12.62
C LEU A 324 -3.12 12.99 12.45
N THR A 325 -3.77 12.20 13.27
CA THR A 325 -3.76 10.73 13.19
C THR A 325 -5.13 10.26 12.70
N PHE A 326 -5.17 9.70 11.51
CA PHE A 326 -6.39 9.11 10.95
C PHE A 326 -6.57 7.71 11.50
N ILE A 327 -7.75 7.46 12.05
CA ILE A 327 -8.10 6.18 12.65
C ILE A 327 -9.36 5.59 12.03
N ARG A 328 -9.38 4.27 11.93
CA ARG A 328 -10.58 3.47 11.67
C ARG A 328 -11.03 2.85 12.99
N ILE A 329 -12.25 3.19 13.42
CA ILE A 329 -12.84 2.62 14.64
C ILE A 329 -13.53 1.30 14.28
N TYR A 330 -13.13 0.22 14.95
CA TYR A 330 -13.70 -1.12 14.76
C TYR A 330 -14.74 -1.46 15.81
N SER A 331 -14.54 -1.02 17.06
CA SER A 331 -15.50 -1.26 18.14
C SER A 331 -15.54 -0.10 19.12
N GLY A 332 -16.65 0.04 19.83
CA GLY A 332 -16.82 1.03 20.87
C GLY A 332 -17.02 2.44 20.38
N THR A 333 -16.93 3.39 21.30
CA THR A 333 -17.10 4.81 21.07
C THR A 333 -15.93 5.59 21.68
N ILE A 334 -15.58 6.71 21.05
CA ILE A 334 -14.56 7.63 21.56
C ILE A 334 -15.13 9.06 21.63
N LYS A 335 -14.73 9.80 22.67
CA LYS A 335 -15.13 11.21 22.88
C LYS A 335 -13.92 12.12 22.95
N THR A 336 -14.09 13.36 22.51
CA THR A 336 -13.07 14.39 22.65
C THR A 336 -12.72 14.58 24.13
N GLY A 337 -11.43 14.63 24.44
CA GLY A 337 -10.91 14.82 25.80
C GLY A 337 -10.73 13.54 26.62
N THR A 338 -11.12 12.35 26.11
CA THR A 338 -10.92 11.07 26.79
C THR A 338 -9.46 10.58 26.67
N GLY A 339 -9.02 9.78 27.65
CA GLY A 339 -7.80 8.97 27.56
C GLY A 339 -8.02 7.78 26.61
N ILE A 340 -6.99 7.41 25.89
CA ILE A 340 -6.91 6.20 25.07
C ILE A 340 -5.58 5.51 25.31
N TYR A 341 -5.55 4.22 25.16
CA TYR A 341 -4.34 3.41 25.30
C TYR A 341 -3.78 3.01 23.95
N ASN A 342 -2.51 3.32 23.71
CA ASN A 342 -1.77 2.84 22.55
C ASN A 342 -1.11 1.52 22.91
N SER A 343 -1.74 0.41 22.57
CA SER A 343 -1.27 -0.94 22.92
C SER A 343 0.01 -1.35 22.18
N SER A 344 0.30 -0.74 21.02
CA SER A 344 1.53 -0.99 20.27
C SER A 344 2.77 -0.34 20.93
N LYS A 345 2.58 0.69 21.77
CA LYS A 345 3.65 1.40 22.49
C LYS A 345 3.51 1.30 24.00
N GLU A 346 2.46 0.68 24.49
CA GLU A 346 2.15 0.54 25.91
C GLU A 346 2.13 1.91 26.64
N LYS A 347 1.44 2.90 26.00
CA LYS A 347 1.36 4.26 26.51
C LYS A 347 -0.05 4.81 26.44
N GLU A 348 -0.42 5.55 27.48
CA GLU A 348 -1.64 6.36 27.45
C GLU A 348 -1.42 7.63 26.62
N GLU A 349 -2.46 7.99 25.87
CA GLU A 349 -2.56 9.23 25.13
C GLU A 349 -3.92 9.90 25.37
N ARG A 350 -4.01 11.17 25.06
CA ARG A 350 -5.27 11.91 25.22
C ARG A 350 -5.74 12.47 23.89
N VAL A 351 -7.01 12.27 23.59
CA VAL A 351 -7.66 12.84 22.41
C VAL A 351 -7.86 14.34 22.64
N GLY A 352 -7.11 15.16 21.91
CA GLY A 352 -7.26 16.62 21.97
C GLY A 352 -8.51 17.08 21.22
N ARG A 353 -8.45 17.07 19.90
CA ARG A 353 -9.57 17.36 18.99
C ARG A 353 -9.85 16.15 18.11
N MET A 354 -11.09 16.01 17.72
CA MET A 354 -11.53 14.97 16.80
C MET A 354 -12.22 15.61 15.60
N LEU A 355 -11.79 15.26 14.41
CA LEU A 355 -12.15 15.91 13.17
C LEU A 355 -12.77 14.92 12.19
N LEU A 356 -13.89 15.30 11.60
CA LEU A 356 -14.40 14.66 10.40
C LEU A 356 -13.86 15.41 9.18
N MET A 357 -13.24 14.69 8.28
CA MET A 357 -12.64 15.29 7.10
C MET A 357 -13.65 15.33 5.95
N HIS A 358 -13.76 16.48 5.32
CA HIS A 358 -14.58 16.73 4.14
C HIS A 358 -13.72 17.38 3.06
N ALA A 359 -12.94 16.58 2.37
CA ALA A 359 -11.95 17.08 1.41
C ALA A 359 -11.02 18.14 2.06
N ASN A 360 -11.13 19.41 1.68
CA ASN A 360 -10.33 20.51 2.25
C ASN A 360 -10.94 21.16 3.49
N SER A 361 -12.13 20.76 3.92
CA SER A 361 -12.80 21.31 5.10
C SER A 361 -12.75 20.30 6.26
N ARG A 362 -12.78 20.82 7.47
CA ARG A 362 -12.71 20.04 8.71
C ARG A 362 -13.90 20.41 9.59
N GLU A 363 -14.55 19.40 10.14
CA GLU A 363 -15.63 19.58 11.09
C GLU A 363 -15.22 18.99 12.44
N ASP A 364 -15.23 19.81 13.50
CA ASP A 364 -15.00 19.31 14.85
C ASP A 364 -16.18 18.46 15.30
N ILE A 365 -15.90 17.23 15.72
CA ILE A 365 -16.89 16.31 16.27
C ILE A 365 -16.57 15.98 17.72
N LYS A 366 -17.60 15.71 18.51
CA LYS A 366 -17.44 15.42 19.95
C LYS A 366 -17.35 13.93 20.25
N GLU A 367 -17.90 13.11 19.37
CA GLU A 367 -18.03 11.66 19.52
C GLU A 367 -17.91 10.97 18.17
N ALA A 368 -17.25 9.83 18.15
CA ALA A 368 -17.18 8.92 17.00
C ALA A 368 -17.43 7.47 17.46
N ASN A 369 -17.95 6.65 16.57
CA ASN A 369 -18.49 5.35 16.88
C ASN A 369 -17.84 4.24 16.03
N ALA A 370 -18.13 2.99 16.34
CA ALA A 370 -17.75 1.86 15.53
C ALA A 370 -18.11 2.09 14.06
N GLY A 371 -17.22 1.77 13.14
CA GLY A 371 -17.39 1.98 11.71
C GLY A 371 -16.93 3.35 11.19
N ASP A 372 -16.67 4.33 12.05
CA ASP A 372 -16.21 5.65 11.63
C ASP A 372 -14.73 5.68 11.21
N ILE A 373 -14.44 6.57 10.26
CA ILE A 373 -13.09 7.02 9.93
C ILE A 373 -13.00 8.50 10.33
N VAL A 374 -12.09 8.81 11.24
CA VAL A 374 -11.93 10.16 11.80
C VAL A 374 -10.45 10.51 11.99
N ALA A 375 -10.13 11.80 12.10
CA ALA A 375 -8.79 12.27 12.42
C ALA A 375 -8.72 12.76 13.87
N LEU A 376 -7.71 12.31 14.61
CA LEU A 376 -7.41 12.74 15.97
C LEU A 376 -6.22 13.69 15.96
N ALA A 377 -6.36 14.82 16.63
CA ALA A 377 -5.27 15.76 16.81
C ALA A 377 -4.65 15.64 18.22
N GLY A 378 -3.34 15.82 18.30
CA GLY A 378 -2.62 15.94 19.57
C GLY A 378 -2.04 14.63 20.11
N LEU A 379 -2.09 13.53 19.38
CA LEU A 379 -1.42 12.28 19.72
C LEU A 379 0.11 12.43 19.54
N LYS A 380 0.89 12.01 20.53
CA LYS A 380 2.35 12.22 20.55
C LYS A 380 3.15 10.98 20.18
N TYR A 381 2.66 9.81 20.59
CA TYR A 381 3.37 8.53 20.46
C TYR A 381 2.83 7.64 19.37
N THR A 382 1.62 7.94 18.89
CA THR A 382 0.97 7.15 17.84
C THR A 382 1.57 7.45 16.48
N ILE A 383 1.93 6.39 15.77
CA ILE A 383 2.36 6.41 14.38
C ILE A 383 1.45 5.49 13.54
N THR A 384 1.63 5.49 12.24
CA THR A 384 0.90 4.60 11.33
C THR A 384 1.12 3.13 11.68
N GLY A 385 0.04 2.35 11.71
CA GLY A 385 0.04 0.93 12.07
C GLY A 385 -0.22 0.63 13.55
N HIS A 386 -0.25 1.65 14.42
CA HIS A 386 -0.50 1.42 15.84
C HIS A 386 -1.98 1.17 16.14
N THR A 387 -2.22 0.33 17.14
CA THR A 387 -3.55 0.09 17.69
C THR A 387 -3.83 1.01 18.86
N LEU A 388 -5.01 1.63 18.83
CA LEU A 388 -5.56 2.43 19.91
C LEU A 388 -6.76 1.71 20.49
N CYS A 389 -6.83 1.59 21.81
CA CYS A 389 -7.88 0.80 22.46
C CYS A 389 -8.22 1.33 23.85
N ASP A 390 -9.14 0.64 24.51
CA ASP A 390 -9.45 0.82 25.93
C ASP A 390 -8.33 0.19 26.78
N GLU A 391 -7.85 0.92 27.79
CA GLU A 391 -6.79 0.47 28.67
C GLU A 391 -7.21 -0.77 29.51
N GLU A 392 -8.47 -0.85 29.92
CA GLU A 392 -8.97 -1.96 30.73
C GLU A 392 -9.06 -3.27 29.92
N LYS A 393 -9.20 -3.19 28.60
CA LYS A 393 -9.29 -4.33 27.68
C LYS A 393 -8.37 -4.14 26.48
N PRO A 394 -7.06 -4.18 26.70
CA PRO A 394 -6.10 -3.91 25.64
C PRO A 394 -6.14 -5.00 24.57
N VAL A 395 -6.11 -4.57 23.32
CA VAL A 395 -6.05 -5.43 22.14
C VAL A 395 -4.96 -4.93 21.21
N LEU A 396 -4.30 -5.83 20.50
CA LEU A 396 -3.39 -5.55 19.38
C LEU A 396 -4.07 -6.06 18.12
N LEU A 397 -4.42 -5.14 17.24
CA LEU A 397 -4.88 -5.47 15.90
C LEU A 397 -3.67 -5.95 15.07
N GLU A 398 -3.97 -6.77 14.06
CA GLU A 398 -2.93 -7.27 13.16
C GLU A 398 -2.06 -6.11 12.63
N PRO A 399 -0.74 -6.15 12.84
CA PRO A 399 0.15 -5.07 12.44
C PRO A 399 0.15 -4.89 10.91
N MET A 400 0.47 -3.67 10.47
CA MET A 400 0.79 -3.40 9.07
C MET A 400 2.24 -3.80 8.81
N GLU A 401 2.47 -4.59 7.78
CA GLU A 401 3.81 -4.88 7.29
C GLU A 401 4.26 -3.75 6.36
N PHE A 402 5.44 -3.24 6.61
CA PHE A 402 6.03 -2.18 5.77
C PHE A 402 7.29 -2.73 5.09
N PRO A 403 7.40 -2.61 3.76
CA PRO A 403 8.59 -3.05 3.05
C PRO A 403 9.80 -2.21 3.45
N ASP A 404 10.96 -2.83 3.46
CA ASP A 404 12.22 -2.13 3.68
C ASP A 404 12.55 -1.20 2.51
N PRO A 405 13.11 -0.01 2.78
CA PRO A 405 13.60 0.88 1.74
C PRO A 405 14.65 0.22 0.86
N VAL A 406 14.63 0.52 -0.43
CA VAL A 406 15.54 -0.09 -1.41
C VAL A 406 16.57 0.87 -2.00
N ILE A 407 16.36 2.19 -1.85
CA ILE A 407 17.34 3.21 -2.23
C ILE A 407 17.64 4.15 -1.07
N GLU A 408 18.79 4.78 -1.13
CA GLU A 408 19.21 5.80 -0.17
C GLU A 408 19.94 6.95 -0.85
N ILE A 409 19.82 8.14 -0.27
CA ILE A 409 20.55 9.34 -0.68
C ILE A 409 21.09 10.06 0.56
N ALA A 410 22.24 10.71 0.41
CA ALA A 410 22.77 11.60 1.43
C ALA A 410 22.14 12.99 1.26
N VAL A 411 21.74 13.60 2.38
CA VAL A 411 21.23 14.97 2.41
C VAL A 411 22.05 15.80 3.41
N GLU A 412 22.51 16.95 2.95
CA GLU A 412 23.31 17.88 3.75
C GLU A 412 22.62 19.23 3.81
N PRO A 413 22.44 19.82 5.01
CA PRO A 413 21.85 21.14 5.12
C PRO A 413 22.81 22.19 4.52
N LYS A 414 22.28 23.17 3.81
CA LYS A 414 23.11 24.26 3.22
C LYS A 414 23.68 25.18 4.26
N THR A 415 23.01 25.34 5.40
CA THR A 415 23.44 26.22 6.49
C THR A 415 23.31 25.52 7.84
N LYS A 416 24.04 26.01 8.86
CA LYS A 416 23.89 25.51 10.24
C LYS A 416 22.47 25.71 10.81
N ALA A 417 21.79 26.78 10.41
CA ALA A 417 20.41 27.03 10.81
C ALA A 417 19.43 26.02 10.19
N ASP A 418 19.76 25.46 9.03
CA ASP A 418 18.95 24.43 8.37
C ASP A 418 19.15 23.05 9.01
N GLN A 419 20.23 22.81 9.74
CA GLN A 419 20.53 21.52 10.34
C GLN A 419 19.49 21.08 11.39
N GLU A 420 19.14 21.97 12.31
CA GLU A 420 18.12 21.70 13.32
C GLU A 420 16.73 21.52 12.69
N LYS A 421 16.39 22.42 11.75
CA LYS A 421 15.13 22.35 11.01
C LYS A 421 15.03 21.09 10.14
N MET A 422 16.14 20.65 9.54
CA MET A 422 16.20 19.42 8.75
C MET A 422 15.92 18.21 9.62
N GLY A 423 16.53 18.12 10.80
CA GLY A 423 16.26 17.03 11.75
C GLY A 423 14.79 16.97 12.16
N GLU A 424 14.18 18.12 12.45
CA GLU A 424 12.76 18.21 12.79
C GLU A 424 11.87 17.81 11.61
N ALA A 425 12.17 18.33 10.40
CA ALA A 425 11.42 18.03 9.19
C ALA A 425 11.46 16.54 8.84
N LEU A 426 12.66 15.95 8.83
CA LEU A 426 12.85 14.52 8.56
C LEU A 426 12.17 13.65 9.62
N GLY A 427 12.25 14.03 10.90
CA GLY A 427 11.57 13.33 11.98
C GLY A 427 10.03 13.35 11.86
N ARG A 428 9.46 14.45 11.37
CA ARG A 428 8.02 14.55 11.09
C ARG A 428 7.63 13.71 9.88
N LEU A 429 8.39 13.78 8.79
CA LEU A 429 8.15 13.00 7.57
C LEU A 429 8.27 11.49 7.83
N ALA A 430 9.23 11.05 8.64
CA ALA A 430 9.37 9.65 9.04
C ALA A 430 8.22 9.13 9.92
N LYS A 431 7.51 10.01 10.65
CA LYS A 431 6.29 9.63 11.37
C LYS A 431 5.09 9.44 10.45
N GLU A 432 5.05 10.19 9.34
CA GLU A 432 3.99 10.08 8.35
C GLU A 432 4.13 8.82 7.50
N ASP A 433 5.36 8.51 7.10
CA ASP A 433 5.67 7.43 6.18
C ASP A 433 6.62 6.40 6.80
N PRO A 434 6.12 5.23 7.21
CA PRO A 434 6.93 4.15 7.78
C PRO A 434 7.94 3.53 6.81
N SER A 435 7.77 3.69 5.48
CA SER A 435 8.74 3.23 4.48
C SER A 435 9.90 4.20 4.27
N PHE A 436 9.77 5.41 4.81
CA PHE A 436 10.82 6.41 4.84
C PHE A 436 11.64 6.29 6.12
N ARG A 437 12.94 6.10 5.99
CA ARG A 437 13.86 5.99 7.13
C ARG A 437 14.95 7.03 7.06
N VAL A 438 15.36 7.50 8.23
CA VAL A 438 16.45 8.45 8.40
C VAL A 438 17.51 7.84 9.29
N SER A 439 18.76 7.90 8.88
CA SER A 439 19.92 7.47 9.64
C SER A 439 21.05 8.48 9.49
N SER A 440 21.94 8.51 10.46
CA SER A 440 23.20 9.26 10.34
C SER A 440 24.33 8.28 10.12
N ASP A 441 25.17 8.57 9.15
CA ASP A 441 26.42 7.85 8.94
C ASP A 441 27.41 8.29 10.02
N GLU A 442 27.88 7.36 10.84
CA GLU A 442 28.77 7.64 11.97
C GLU A 442 30.16 8.07 11.49
N GLU A 443 30.62 7.62 10.33
CA GLU A 443 31.93 7.95 9.80
C GLU A 443 31.97 9.30 9.09
N SER A 444 31.00 9.57 8.20
CA SER A 444 30.93 10.82 7.43
C SER A 444 30.16 11.93 8.14
N GLY A 445 29.34 11.59 9.14
CA GLY A 445 28.41 12.50 9.79
C GLY A 445 27.25 12.97 8.89
N GLN A 446 27.10 12.37 7.72
CA GLN A 446 26.03 12.71 6.77
C GLN A 446 24.68 12.14 7.23
N THR A 447 23.62 12.87 6.94
CA THR A 447 22.26 12.36 7.10
C THR A 447 21.86 11.57 5.85
N ILE A 448 21.56 10.29 6.04
CA ILE A 448 21.11 9.38 4.98
C ILE A 448 19.60 9.22 5.08
N ILE A 449 18.89 9.46 3.99
CA ILE A 449 17.47 9.18 3.86
C ILE A 449 17.26 7.99 2.92
N LYS A 450 16.34 7.12 3.29
CA LYS A 450 16.06 5.85 2.59
C LYS A 450 14.59 5.78 2.21
N GLY A 451 14.29 5.27 1.02
CA GLY A 451 12.94 5.19 0.48
C GLY A 451 12.73 4.08 -0.54
N MET A 452 11.52 4.01 -1.09
CA MET A 452 11.07 2.95 -2.00
C MET A 452 11.47 3.19 -3.46
N GLY A 453 11.80 4.42 -3.84
CA GLY A 453 12.17 4.78 -5.20
C GLY A 453 12.68 6.21 -5.32
N GLU A 454 13.21 6.56 -6.50
CA GLU A 454 13.73 7.91 -6.77
C GLU A 454 12.64 8.97 -6.58
N LEU A 455 11.45 8.75 -7.14
CA LEU A 455 10.34 9.68 -7.03
C LEU A 455 9.90 9.89 -5.57
N HIS A 456 9.91 8.82 -4.77
CA HIS A 456 9.59 8.91 -3.36
C HIS A 456 10.55 9.84 -2.61
N LEU A 457 11.87 9.66 -2.81
CA LEU A 457 12.88 10.51 -2.15
C LEU A 457 12.87 11.94 -2.69
N ASP A 458 12.64 12.15 -3.99
CA ASP A 458 12.50 13.47 -4.59
C ASP A 458 11.33 14.25 -3.96
N ILE A 459 10.20 13.59 -3.73
CA ILE A 459 9.04 14.20 -3.09
C ILE A 459 9.35 14.56 -1.63
N ILE A 460 10.03 13.69 -0.89
CA ILE A 460 10.44 13.97 0.49
C ILE A 460 11.36 15.21 0.54
N VAL A 461 12.36 15.30 -0.34
CA VAL A 461 13.26 16.44 -0.41
C VAL A 461 12.52 17.73 -0.78
N ASP A 462 11.61 17.66 -1.73
CA ASP A 462 10.81 18.81 -2.15
C ASP A 462 9.85 19.27 -1.03
N ARG A 463 9.26 18.32 -0.27
CA ARG A 463 8.45 18.62 0.92
C ARG A 463 9.28 19.31 2.01
N MET A 464 10.51 18.88 2.26
CA MET A 464 11.41 19.58 3.20
C MET A 464 11.56 21.04 2.80
N LYS A 465 11.76 21.31 1.51
CA LYS A 465 11.93 22.68 1.00
C LYS A 465 10.64 23.50 1.09
N ARG A 466 9.50 22.96 0.63
CA ARG A 466 8.23 23.71 0.53
C ARG A 466 7.55 23.87 1.89
N GLU A 467 7.40 22.77 2.65
CA GLU A 467 6.63 22.77 3.90
C GLU A 467 7.45 23.29 5.08
N PHE A 468 8.73 22.88 5.17
CA PHE A 468 9.59 23.18 6.32
C PHE A 468 10.59 24.32 6.06
N LYS A 469 10.67 24.82 4.83
CA LYS A 469 11.62 25.88 4.42
C LYS A 469 13.08 25.49 4.71
N VAL A 470 13.44 24.24 4.47
CA VAL A 470 14.79 23.68 4.63
C VAL A 470 15.41 23.48 3.26
N GLU A 471 16.56 24.05 3.02
CA GLU A 471 17.35 23.79 1.82
C GLU A 471 18.49 22.82 2.13
N ALA A 472 18.59 21.77 1.31
CA ALA A 472 19.62 20.74 1.44
C ALA A 472 20.31 20.48 0.10
N ASN A 473 21.58 20.08 0.17
CA ASN A 473 22.28 19.45 -0.95
C ASN A 473 21.93 17.95 -0.94
N VAL A 474 21.65 17.42 -2.10
CA VAL A 474 21.24 16.03 -2.27
C VAL A 474 22.33 15.27 -3.02
N GLY A 475 22.80 14.18 -2.45
CA GLY A 475 23.75 13.27 -3.09
C GLY A 475 23.12 12.42 -4.18
N ALA A 476 23.95 11.70 -4.95
CA ALA A 476 23.44 10.75 -5.92
C ALA A 476 22.77 9.53 -5.23
N PRO A 477 21.70 8.98 -5.81
CA PRO A 477 21.05 7.79 -5.27
C PRO A 477 22.04 6.60 -5.19
N GLN A 478 21.95 5.86 -4.11
CA GLN A 478 22.73 4.65 -3.90
C GLN A 478 21.79 3.47 -3.59
N VAL A 479 22.24 2.29 -3.93
CA VAL A 479 21.48 1.07 -3.69
C VAL A 479 21.69 0.60 -2.26
N ALA A 480 20.64 0.25 -1.56
CA ALA A 480 20.70 -0.39 -0.26
C ALA A 480 21.01 -1.88 -0.44
N TYR A 481 22.29 -2.21 -0.53
CA TYR A 481 22.76 -3.59 -0.57
C TYR A 481 22.47 -4.34 0.72
N ARG A 482 22.56 -5.68 0.68
CA ARG A 482 22.49 -6.57 1.83
C ARG A 482 23.65 -7.55 1.76
N GLU A 483 23.96 -8.19 2.89
CA GLU A 483 24.95 -9.25 2.95
C GLU A 483 24.29 -10.58 3.32
N THR A 484 24.86 -11.68 2.86
CA THR A 484 24.48 -13.04 3.25
C THR A 484 25.69 -13.96 3.23
N LEU A 485 25.53 -15.21 3.63
CA LEU A 485 26.56 -16.22 3.53
C LEU A 485 26.15 -17.32 2.55
N GLU A 486 27.12 -17.99 1.98
CA GLU A 486 26.90 -19.04 0.97
C GLU A 486 26.93 -20.45 1.57
N ASN A 487 27.76 -20.66 2.59
CA ASN A 487 27.98 -21.97 3.20
C ASN A 487 27.76 -21.91 4.70
N ALA A 488 27.27 -23.02 5.27
CA ALA A 488 27.19 -23.18 6.72
C ALA A 488 28.60 -23.22 7.34
N SER A 489 28.75 -22.64 8.51
CA SER A 489 29.99 -22.69 9.28
C SER A 489 29.73 -22.82 10.76
N GLU A 490 30.58 -23.59 11.43
CA GLU A 490 30.55 -23.78 12.87
C GLU A 490 31.84 -23.19 13.46
N VAL A 491 31.70 -22.32 14.45
CA VAL A 491 32.80 -21.63 15.12
C VAL A 491 32.59 -21.62 16.61
N GLU A 492 33.66 -21.81 17.33
CA GLU A 492 33.76 -21.66 18.77
C GLU A 492 34.71 -20.52 19.10
N TYR A 493 34.27 -19.58 19.93
CA TYR A 493 35.09 -18.44 20.31
C TYR A 493 35.08 -18.23 21.82
N THR A 494 36.24 -17.93 22.40
CA THR A 494 36.41 -17.62 23.82
C THR A 494 36.89 -16.21 24.00
N HIS A 495 36.03 -15.39 24.62
CA HIS A 495 36.39 -14.05 25.10
C HIS A 495 36.98 -14.17 26.49
N LYS A 496 38.25 -13.78 26.67
CA LYS A 496 38.92 -13.74 27.97
C LYS A 496 39.72 -12.44 28.07
N LYS A 497 39.41 -11.63 29.06
CA LYS A 497 40.15 -10.39 29.35
C LYS A 497 40.38 -10.29 30.85
N GLN A 498 41.60 -10.11 31.27
CA GLN A 498 42.00 -9.81 32.65
C GLN A 498 42.66 -8.43 32.68
N SER A 499 42.05 -7.48 33.37
CA SER A 499 42.60 -6.15 33.59
C SER A 499 42.30 -5.76 35.03
N GLY A 500 43.26 -5.89 35.92
CA GLY A 500 43.34 -5.27 37.29
C GLY A 500 42.04 -5.14 38.12
N GLY A 501 41.09 -6.01 37.98
CA GLY A 501 39.75 -6.01 38.61
C GLY A 501 38.95 -7.25 38.23
N ALA A 502 37.59 -7.19 38.19
CA ALA A 502 36.77 -8.28 37.73
C ALA A 502 37.14 -8.61 36.28
N GLY A 503 37.45 -9.88 36.00
CA GLY A 503 37.77 -10.39 34.67
C GLY A 503 36.52 -10.42 33.75
N GLN A 504 36.73 -10.68 32.46
CA GLN A 504 35.66 -10.98 31.52
C GLN A 504 35.89 -12.36 30.93
N PHE A 505 34.90 -13.23 31.03
CA PHE A 505 34.99 -14.55 30.44
C PHE A 505 33.62 -14.93 29.81
N ALA A 506 33.64 -15.35 28.57
CA ALA A 506 32.52 -15.97 27.89
C ALA A 506 33.02 -16.85 26.74
N LYS A 507 32.47 -18.06 26.62
CA LYS A 507 32.70 -18.94 25.48
C LYS A 507 31.41 -19.24 24.82
N VAL A 508 31.35 -19.10 23.51
CA VAL A 508 30.17 -19.41 22.70
C VAL A 508 30.56 -20.25 21.49
N LYS A 509 29.68 -21.18 21.14
CA LYS A 509 29.79 -22.01 19.96
C LYS A 509 28.58 -21.81 19.09
N LEU A 510 28.73 -21.26 17.89
CA LEU A 510 27.68 -20.92 16.96
C LEU A 510 27.80 -21.74 15.69
N LEU A 511 26.65 -22.24 15.21
CA LEU A 511 26.48 -22.71 13.84
C LEU A 511 25.70 -21.65 13.09
N VAL A 512 26.26 -21.12 12.01
CA VAL A 512 25.64 -20.13 11.14
C VAL A 512 25.37 -20.77 9.79
N GLU A 513 24.14 -20.76 9.35
CA GLU A 513 23.69 -21.43 8.14
C GLU A 513 22.96 -20.43 7.22
N PRO A 514 23.16 -20.50 5.88
CA PRO A 514 22.33 -19.75 4.96
C PRO A 514 20.88 -20.25 5.00
N GLN A 515 19.94 -19.35 4.76
CA GLN A 515 18.52 -19.66 4.58
C GLN A 515 18.08 -19.34 3.14
N GLU A 516 16.87 -19.78 2.78
CA GLU A 516 16.28 -19.43 1.50
C GLU A 516 16.07 -17.92 1.37
N PRO A 517 16.19 -17.37 0.16
CA PRO A 517 15.96 -15.95 -0.08
C PRO A 517 14.63 -15.47 0.47
N GLY A 518 14.65 -14.37 1.25
CA GLY A 518 13.47 -13.81 1.88
C GLY A 518 13.08 -14.44 3.22
N ALA A 519 13.83 -15.42 3.73
CA ALA A 519 13.56 -16.03 5.03
C ALA A 519 13.97 -15.14 6.23
N GLY A 520 14.74 -14.08 5.96
CA GLY A 520 15.16 -13.13 6.98
C GLY A 520 16.20 -13.66 7.93
N ARG A 521 16.06 -13.34 9.22
CA ARG A 521 17.03 -13.70 10.27
C ARG A 521 16.37 -14.57 11.32
N SER A 522 17.05 -15.62 11.77
CA SER A 522 16.58 -16.45 12.89
C SER A 522 17.72 -16.85 13.82
N VAL A 523 17.45 -16.83 15.12
CA VAL A 523 18.37 -17.29 16.15
C VAL A 523 17.66 -18.37 16.99
N GLU A 524 18.29 -19.52 17.12
CA GLU A 524 17.76 -20.64 17.89
C GLU A 524 18.81 -21.11 18.91
N SER A 525 18.38 -21.42 20.12
CA SER A 525 19.26 -21.97 21.13
C SER A 525 19.01 -23.47 21.31
N LYS A 526 20.05 -24.30 21.13
CA LYS A 526 20.05 -25.75 21.39
C LYS A 526 20.90 -26.13 22.60
N ILE A 527 21.19 -25.18 23.47
CA ILE A 527 22.01 -25.41 24.66
C ILE A 527 21.35 -26.43 25.58
N LYS A 528 22.13 -27.39 26.05
CA LYS A 528 21.74 -28.39 27.01
C LYS A 528 22.55 -28.26 28.30
N GLY A 529 21.95 -28.58 29.46
CA GLY A 529 22.67 -28.64 30.71
C GLY A 529 23.12 -27.34 31.34
N GLY A 530 22.63 -26.16 30.86
CA GLY A 530 22.95 -24.87 31.47
C GLY A 530 24.36 -24.34 31.17
N ALA A 531 24.99 -24.81 30.06
CA ALA A 531 26.32 -24.35 29.64
C ALA A 531 26.43 -22.83 29.49
N ILE A 532 25.36 -22.18 29.01
CA ILE A 532 25.14 -20.74 29.11
C ILE A 532 23.87 -20.50 29.93
N PRO A 533 23.97 -19.82 31.10
CA PRO A 533 22.79 -19.42 31.86
C PRO A 533 21.79 -18.61 31.01
N LYS A 534 20.49 -18.80 31.26
CA LYS A 534 19.42 -18.14 30.48
C LYS A 534 19.55 -16.59 30.50
N GLU A 535 20.05 -16.04 31.58
CA GLU A 535 20.28 -14.59 31.75
C GLU A 535 21.30 -14.00 30.79
N PHE A 536 22.20 -14.83 30.22
CA PHE A 536 23.24 -14.38 29.28
C PHE A 536 22.87 -14.58 27.81
N ILE A 537 21.81 -15.35 27.50
CA ILE A 537 21.32 -15.56 26.13
C ILE A 537 20.98 -14.23 25.42
N PRO A 538 20.27 -13.28 26.06
CA PRO A 538 20.03 -11.97 25.44
C PRO A 538 21.30 -11.21 25.04
N GLY A 539 22.41 -11.43 25.76
CA GLY A 539 23.71 -10.87 25.39
C GLY A 539 24.25 -11.51 24.11
N VAL A 540 24.08 -12.82 23.95
CA VAL A 540 24.48 -13.53 22.74
C VAL A 540 23.68 -13.03 21.53
N GLU A 541 22.38 -12.96 21.66
CA GLU A 541 21.46 -12.48 20.60
C GLU A 541 21.78 -11.04 20.20
N LYS A 542 21.96 -10.14 21.17
CA LYS A 542 22.35 -8.75 20.92
C LYS A 542 23.69 -8.62 20.21
N GLY A 543 24.67 -9.47 20.57
CA GLY A 543 25.97 -9.50 19.90
C GLY A 543 25.86 -9.90 18.43
N ILE A 544 25.04 -10.89 18.12
CA ILE A 544 24.75 -11.34 16.75
C ILE A 544 24.04 -10.20 15.99
N GLU A 545 23.00 -9.63 16.55
CA GLU A 545 22.24 -8.53 15.95
C GLU A 545 23.11 -7.32 15.61
N THR A 546 23.96 -6.89 16.55
CA THR A 546 24.86 -5.75 16.33
C THR A 546 25.80 -5.95 15.14
N VAL A 547 26.38 -7.14 14.99
CA VAL A 547 27.27 -7.44 13.85
C VAL A 547 26.47 -7.61 12.57
N SER A 548 25.31 -8.24 12.64
CA SER A 548 24.43 -8.41 11.49
C SER A 548 23.93 -7.07 10.92
N ASP A 549 23.57 -6.12 11.78
CA ASP A 549 23.11 -4.80 11.34
C ASP A 549 24.23 -3.94 10.77
N GLY A 550 25.44 -4.07 11.32
CA GLY A 550 26.62 -3.36 10.82
C GLY A 550 27.27 -3.99 9.59
N GLY A 551 26.88 -5.21 9.22
CA GLY A 551 27.52 -5.96 8.14
C GLY A 551 28.98 -6.38 8.43
N ILE A 552 29.52 -7.19 7.55
CA ILE A 552 30.87 -7.75 7.72
C ILE A 552 31.75 -7.53 6.48
N LEU A 553 31.14 -7.64 5.29
CA LEU A 553 31.85 -7.57 4.01
C LEU A 553 32.04 -6.13 3.53
N ALA A 554 30.97 -5.34 3.56
CA ALA A 554 30.92 -3.99 3.03
C ALA A 554 30.09 -3.03 3.89
N GLY A 555 29.70 -3.44 5.10
CA GLY A 555 28.94 -2.61 6.03
C GLY A 555 27.43 -2.62 5.80
N PHE A 556 26.89 -3.56 5.04
CA PHE A 556 25.46 -3.67 4.80
C PHE A 556 24.79 -4.72 5.71
N PRO A 557 23.57 -4.48 6.17
CA PRO A 557 22.86 -5.44 7.01
C PRO A 557 22.80 -6.84 6.39
N MET A 558 23.00 -7.86 7.21
CA MET A 558 22.93 -9.26 6.79
C MET A 558 21.50 -9.77 6.85
N ILE A 559 21.10 -10.59 5.88
CA ILE A 559 19.79 -11.26 5.79
C ILE A 559 19.94 -12.72 5.35
N ASP A 560 18.84 -13.47 5.47
CA ASP A 560 18.71 -14.86 5.00
C ASP A 560 19.73 -15.82 5.63
N TYR A 561 19.82 -15.77 6.97
CA TYR A 561 20.65 -16.67 7.74
C TYR A 561 19.97 -17.16 9.02
N LYS A 562 20.40 -18.31 9.47
CA LYS A 562 20.02 -18.90 10.75
C LYS A 562 21.26 -19.08 11.64
N VAL A 563 21.14 -18.67 12.90
CA VAL A 563 22.15 -18.94 13.91
C VAL A 563 21.62 -19.94 14.91
N THR A 564 22.35 -21.03 15.13
CA THR A 564 22.06 -21.98 16.19
C THR A 564 23.16 -21.88 17.25
N ILE A 565 22.77 -21.53 18.47
CA ILE A 565 23.67 -21.53 19.62
C ILE A 565 23.79 -22.98 20.10
N LEU A 566 24.95 -23.60 19.84
CA LEU A 566 25.14 -25.02 20.09
C LEU A 566 25.62 -25.30 21.52
N ASP A 567 26.59 -24.51 22.00
CA ASP A 567 27.26 -24.74 23.28
C ASP A 567 27.94 -23.46 23.78
N GLY A 568 28.46 -23.49 25.00
CA GLY A 568 29.22 -22.40 25.58
C GLY A 568 29.81 -22.75 26.93
N LEU A 569 30.48 -21.79 27.55
CA LEU A 569 31.02 -21.94 28.90
C LEU A 569 30.96 -20.57 29.61
N HIS A 570 30.55 -20.58 30.84
CA HIS A 570 30.58 -19.42 31.72
C HIS A 570 31.49 -19.63 32.90
N HIS A 571 31.87 -18.56 33.56
CA HIS A 571 32.63 -18.54 34.80
C HIS A 571 31.83 -17.80 35.84
N ASP A 572 31.71 -18.39 37.05
CA ASP A 572 30.77 -17.89 38.10
C ASP A 572 31.00 -16.42 38.51
N VAL A 573 32.19 -15.89 38.34
CA VAL A 573 32.55 -14.53 38.77
C VAL A 573 32.81 -13.58 37.58
N ASP A 574 33.41 -14.08 36.49
CA ASP A 574 33.90 -13.25 35.39
C ASP A 574 32.95 -13.19 34.19
N SER A 575 31.83 -13.93 34.22
CA SER A 575 30.82 -13.90 33.16
C SER A 575 29.78 -12.81 33.39
N SER A 576 29.39 -12.17 32.32
CA SER A 576 28.35 -11.13 32.29
C SER A 576 27.67 -11.11 30.93
N VAL A 577 26.48 -10.49 30.86
CA VAL A 577 25.77 -10.23 29.60
C VAL A 577 26.69 -9.58 28.56
N LEU A 578 27.48 -8.58 28.98
CA LEU A 578 28.46 -7.88 28.13
C LEU A 578 29.57 -8.81 27.64
N ALA A 579 30.11 -9.72 28.49
CA ALA A 579 31.14 -10.66 28.06
C ALA A 579 30.61 -11.62 26.98
N PHE A 580 29.36 -12.09 27.11
CA PHE A 580 28.70 -12.92 26.11
C PHE A 580 28.35 -12.11 24.85
N GLU A 581 27.97 -10.85 24.94
CA GLU A 581 27.77 -9.96 23.79
C GLU A 581 29.08 -9.82 22.98
N LEU A 582 30.20 -9.57 23.64
CA LEU A 582 31.51 -9.44 22.97
C LEU A 582 32.01 -10.77 22.36
N ALA A 583 31.80 -11.88 23.07
CA ALA A 583 32.15 -13.20 22.57
C ALA A 583 31.33 -13.58 21.33
N SER A 584 30.04 -13.34 21.35
CA SER A 584 29.16 -13.65 20.22
C SER A 584 29.38 -12.75 19.01
N ARG A 585 29.71 -11.47 19.20
CA ARG A 585 30.16 -10.59 18.10
C ARG A 585 31.34 -11.17 17.34
N ALA A 586 32.38 -11.56 18.07
CA ALA A 586 33.60 -12.13 17.46
C ALA A 586 33.31 -13.50 16.82
N CYS A 587 32.58 -14.36 17.52
CA CYS A 587 32.22 -15.70 17.04
C CYS A 587 31.36 -15.63 15.75
N PHE A 588 30.34 -14.81 15.74
CA PHE A 588 29.47 -14.64 14.58
C PHE A 588 30.22 -14.06 13.38
N LYS A 589 31.04 -13.03 13.59
CA LYS A 589 31.86 -12.44 12.54
C LYS A 589 32.81 -13.48 11.91
N GLU A 590 33.49 -14.29 12.73
CA GLU A 590 34.38 -15.35 12.27
C GLU A 590 33.60 -16.45 11.51
N ALA A 591 32.43 -16.87 12.02
CA ALA A 591 31.58 -17.85 11.37
C ALA A 591 31.11 -17.36 9.99
N CYS A 592 30.58 -16.14 9.89
CA CYS A 592 30.17 -15.58 8.62
C CYS A 592 31.31 -15.45 7.61
N THR A 593 32.50 -15.06 8.08
CA THR A 593 33.70 -14.96 7.21
C THR A 593 34.08 -16.34 6.66
N LYS A 594 34.05 -17.41 7.48
CA LYS A 594 34.29 -18.80 7.05
C LYS A 594 33.19 -19.31 6.10
N GLY A 595 31.96 -18.87 6.30
CA GLY A 595 30.78 -19.23 5.49
C GLY A 595 30.75 -18.62 4.09
N THR A 596 31.75 -17.84 3.71
CA THR A 596 31.82 -17.12 2.43
C THR A 596 30.73 -16.07 2.27
N LEU A 597 31.06 -14.84 2.61
CA LEU A 597 30.13 -13.70 2.52
C LEU A 597 29.83 -13.33 1.06
N LYS A 598 28.59 -13.03 0.79
CA LYS A 598 28.09 -12.56 -0.50
C LYS A 598 27.30 -11.27 -0.33
N LEU A 599 27.45 -10.37 -1.30
CA LEU A 599 26.64 -9.18 -1.41
C LEU A 599 25.36 -9.49 -2.16
N LEU A 600 24.25 -8.92 -1.70
CA LEU A 600 22.95 -8.98 -2.34
C LEU A 600 22.55 -7.60 -2.85
N GLU A 601 21.99 -7.56 -4.05
CA GLU A 601 21.39 -6.35 -4.64
C GLU A 601 19.87 -6.49 -4.80
N PRO A 602 19.10 -5.40 -4.65
CA PRO A 602 17.68 -5.43 -4.92
C PRO A 602 17.43 -5.56 -6.42
N VAL A 603 16.58 -6.52 -6.78
CA VAL A 603 16.12 -6.76 -8.14
C VAL A 603 14.71 -6.25 -8.28
N MET A 604 14.48 -5.46 -9.32
CA MET A 604 13.18 -4.86 -9.63
C MET A 604 12.51 -5.66 -10.74
N ARG A 605 11.22 -5.92 -10.57
CA ARG A 605 10.36 -6.34 -11.67
C ARG A 605 9.97 -5.10 -12.47
N VAL A 606 10.50 -5.01 -13.67
CA VAL A 606 10.29 -3.89 -14.58
C VAL A 606 9.30 -4.32 -15.67
N GLU A 607 8.25 -3.55 -15.85
CA GLU A 607 7.27 -3.76 -16.91
C GLU A 607 7.30 -2.54 -17.84
N VAL A 608 7.63 -2.75 -19.10
CA VAL A 608 7.67 -1.70 -20.12
C VAL A 608 6.56 -1.92 -21.12
N VAL A 609 5.72 -0.91 -21.28
CA VAL A 609 4.67 -0.87 -22.31
C VAL A 609 5.18 -0.03 -23.47
N THR A 610 5.35 -0.63 -24.63
CA THR A 610 5.93 0.03 -25.81
C THR A 610 5.19 -0.40 -27.09
N PRO A 611 5.10 0.50 -28.11
CA PRO A 611 4.71 0.07 -29.45
C PRO A 611 5.66 -1.00 -30.00
N GLU A 612 5.16 -1.89 -30.84
CA GLU A 612 5.93 -3.00 -31.43
C GLU A 612 7.21 -2.53 -32.13
N ASP A 613 7.17 -1.37 -32.78
CA ASP A 613 8.32 -0.77 -33.47
C ASP A 613 9.55 -0.54 -32.60
N TYR A 614 9.38 -0.33 -31.30
CA TYR A 614 10.46 -0.07 -30.34
C TYR A 614 10.78 -1.25 -29.43
N MET A 615 10.09 -2.39 -29.59
CA MET A 615 10.24 -3.57 -28.75
C MET A 615 11.69 -4.08 -28.74
N GLY A 616 12.34 -4.14 -29.91
CA GLY A 616 13.71 -4.62 -30.04
C GLY A 616 14.71 -3.74 -29.29
N ASP A 617 14.58 -2.44 -29.38
CA ASP A 617 15.46 -1.47 -28.69
C ASP A 617 15.27 -1.53 -27.18
N VAL A 618 14.03 -1.64 -26.71
CA VAL A 618 13.72 -1.79 -25.27
C VAL A 618 14.30 -3.09 -24.70
N ILE A 619 14.13 -4.21 -25.40
CA ILE A 619 14.72 -5.49 -24.97
C ILE A 619 16.24 -5.42 -24.96
N GLY A 620 16.86 -4.81 -25.98
CA GLY A 620 18.30 -4.60 -26.06
C GLY A 620 18.84 -3.77 -24.90
N ASP A 621 18.15 -2.67 -24.56
CA ASP A 621 18.54 -1.81 -23.43
C ASP A 621 18.36 -2.52 -22.07
N LEU A 622 17.23 -3.20 -21.84
CA LEU A 622 17.02 -3.98 -20.61
C LEU A 622 18.09 -5.07 -20.42
N ASN A 623 18.45 -5.79 -21.48
CA ASN A 623 19.52 -6.77 -21.43
C ASN A 623 20.87 -6.14 -21.12
N SER A 624 21.17 -4.96 -21.68
CA SER A 624 22.41 -4.23 -21.38
C SER A 624 22.50 -3.80 -19.91
N ARG A 625 21.35 -3.64 -19.26
CA ARG A 625 21.20 -3.34 -17.82
C ARG A 625 21.22 -4.57 -16.92
N ARG A 626 21.70 -5.71 -17.40
CA ARG A 626 21.68 -6.99 -16.68
C ARG A 626 20.25 -7.51 -16.41
N GLY A 627 19.28 -7.03 -17.18
CA GLY A 627 17.90 -7.46 -17.10
C GLY A 627 17.71 -8.87 -17.65
N GLN A 628 16.86 -9.65 -17.00
CA GLN A 628 16.41 -10.96 -17.47
C GLN A 628 14.95 -10.81 -17.91
N ILE A 629 14.70 -10.94 -19.21
CA ILE A 629 13.33 -10.86 -19.75
C ILE A 629 12.55 -12.09 -19.29
N SER A 630 11.42 -11.85 -18.61
CA SER A 630 10.55 -12.91 -18.08
C SER A 630 9.42 -13.21 -19.04
N THR A 631 8.70 -12.19 -19.51
CA THR A 631 7.56 -12.34 -20.43
C THR A 631 7.51 -11.23 -21.46
N GLN A 632 6.88 -11.53 -22.59
CA GLN A 632 6.53 -10.58 -23.64
C GLN A 632 5.08 -10.86 -24.03
N GLU A 633 4.21 -9.88 -23.87
CA GLU A 633 2.79 -10.02 -24.12
C GLU A 633 2.32 -8.90 -25.04
N GLN A 634 1.56 -9.24 -26.06
CA GLN A 634 0.95 -8.24 -26.91
C GLN A 634 -0.36 -7.74 -26.31
N ARG A 635 -0.51 -6.42 -26.22
CA ARG A 635 -1.67 -5.74 -25.63
C ARG A 635 -2.25 -4.73 -26.61
N GLY A 636 -3.18 -5.18 -27.45
CA GLY A 636 -3.70 -4.34 -28.54
C GLY A 636 -2.57 -3.93 -29.48
N ASN A 637 -2.30 -2.63 -29.58
CA ASN A 637 -1.22 -2.07 -30.43
C ASN A 637 0.10 -1.85 -29.66
N ALA A 638 0.23 -2.36 -28.43
CA ALA A 638 1.43 -2.23 -27.64
C ALA A 638 1.92 -3.60 -27.17
N THR A 639 3.22 -3.71 -26.96
CA THR A 639 3.86 -4.88 -26.34
C THR A 639 4.24 -4.54 -24.92
N VAL A 640 3.96 -5.46 -24.00
CA VAL A 640 4.42 -5.39 -22.60
C VAL A 640 5.58 -6.34 -22.42
N ILE A 641 6.70 -5.78 -21.99
CA ILE A 641 7.93 -6.51 -21.70
C ILE A 641 8.11 -6.52 -20.19
N THR A 642 8.14 -7.68 -19.58
CA THR A 642 8.46 -7.85 -18.16
C THR A 642 9.87 -8.37 -18.02
N ALA A 643 10.69 -7.70 -17.20
CA ALA A 643 12.07 -8.08 -16.94
C ALA A 643 12.41 -7.96 -15.46
N MET A 644 13.33 -8.80 -14.99
CA MET A 644 13.97 -8.68 -13.69
C MET A 644 15.29 -7.94 -13.87
N VAL A 645 15.41 -6.74 -13.31
CA VAL A 645 16.59 -5.86 -13.51
C VAL A 645 17.11 -5.39 -12.15
N PRO A 646 18.43 -5.45 -11.92
CA PRO A 646 19.01 -4.86 -10.71
C PRO A 646 18.74 -3.37 -10.62
N LEU A 647 18.34 -2.88 -9.45
CA LEU A 647 18.00 -1.47 -9.23
C LEU A 647 19.14 -0.52 -9.59
N ALA A 648 20.39 -0.92 -9.30
CA ALA A 648 21.58 -0.14 -9.66
C ALA A 648 21.65 0.25 -11.15
N ASN A 649 21.08 -0.57 -12.01
CA ASN A 649 21.08 -0.36 -13.46
C ASN A 649 19.84 0.40 -13.96
N MET A 650 18.89 0.71 -13.08
CA MET A 650 17.63 1.39 -13.45
C MET A 650 17.64 2.89 -13.22
N PHE A 651 18.61 3.44 -12.51
CA PHE A 651 18.70 4.88 -12.29
C PHE A 651 18.76 5.64 -13.62
N GLY A 652 17.91 6.66 -13.75
CA GLY A 652 17.80 7.46 -14.97
C GLY A 652 17.17 6.74 -16.18
N TYR A 653 16.63 5.54 -16.01
CA TYR A 653 16.07 4.73 -17.11
C TYR A 653 14.98 5.46 -17.90
N ILE A 654 14.14 6.26 -17.24
CA ILE A 654 13.05 7.00 -17.88
C ILE A 654 13.54 7.88 -19.04
N ASN A 655 14.71 8.51 -18.90
CA ASN A 655 15.26 9.39 -19.92
C ASN A 655 15.71 8.59 -21.16
N ASN A 656 16.35 7.43 -20.93
CA ASN A 656 16.75 6.53 -22.00
C ASN A 656 15.54 5.94 -22.72
N LEU A 657 14.54 5.48 -21.96
CA LEU A 657 13.30 4.94 -22.50
C LEU A 657 12.55 5.95 -23.37
N ARG A 658 12.43 7.19 -22.89
CA ARG A 658 11.80 8.29 -23.66
C ARG A 658 12.57 8.61 -24.95
N SER A 659 13.90 8.59 -24.88
CA SER A 659 14.75 8.85 -26.04
C SER A 659 14.60 7.77 -27.11
N MET A 660 14.66 6.47 -26.74
CA MET A 660 14.58 5.37 -27.69
C MET A 660 13.17 5.16 -28.24
N SER A 661 12.13 5.47 -27.47
CA SER A 661 10.72 5.27 -27.84
C SER A 661 10.02 6.53 -28.36
N GLN A 662 10.75 7.64 -28.53
CA GLN A 662 10.18 8.94 -28.87
C GLN A 662 9.05 9.39 -27.92
N GLY A 663 9.17 9.03 -26.63
CA GLY A 663 8.18 9.32 -25.61
C GLY A 663 6.93 8.43 -25.63
N ARG A 664 6.89 7.40 -26.48
CA ARG A 664 5.72 6.51 -26.64
C ARG A 664 5.70 5.32 -25.71
N ALA A 665 6.84 4.96 -25.08
CA ALA A 665 6.90 3.89 -24.11
C ALA A 665 6.76 4.43 -22.68
N GLN A 666 6.15 3.62 -21.84
CA GLN A 666 6.01 3.85 -20.40
C GLN A 666 6.59 2.65 -19.67
N TYR A 667 7.05 2.85 -18.44
CA TYR A 667 7.49 1.75 -17.60
C TYR A 667 6.99 1.92 -16.16
N SER A 668 6.91 0.81 -15.49
CA SER A 668 6.77 0.72 -14.05
C SER A 668 7.78 -0.27 -13.50
N MET A 669 8.24 -0.08 -12.29
CA MET A 669 9.12 -1.04 -11.63
C MET A 669 8.70 -1.22 -10.18
N PHE A 670 8.86 -2.46 -9.69
CA PHE A 670 8.50 -2.89 -8.36
C PHE A 670 9.64 -3.67 -7.75
N PHE A 671 9.92 -3.47 -6.48
CA PHE A 671 10.83 -4.36 -5.78
C PHE A 671 10.28 -5.80 -5.81
N ASP A 672 11.12 -6.75 -6.21
CA ASP A 672 10.75 -8.17 -6.25
C ASP A 672 11.49 -8.96 -5.18
N HIS A 673 12.81 -9.02 -5.25
CA HIS A 673 13.64 -9.75 -4.30
C HIS A 673 15.08 -9.23 -4.25
N TYR A 674 15.83 -9.70 -3.28
CA TYR A 674 17.28 -9.56 -3.24
C TYR A 674 17.98 -10.75 -3.94
N SER A 675 18.95 -10.48 -4.79
CA SER A 675 19.74 -11.50 -5.50
C SER A 675 21.24 -11.32 -5.29
N LYS A 676 21.98 -12.41 -5.33
CA LYS A 676 23.46 -12.37 -5.22
C LYS A 676 24.05 -11.60 -6.40
N VAL A 677 24.94 -10.65 -6.12
CA VAL A 677 25.65 -9.92 -7.18
C VAL A 677 26.74 -10.78 -7.80
N PRO A 678 27.06 -10.58 -9.09
CA PRO A 678 28.25 -11.17 -9.71
C PRO A 678 29.52 -10.72 -8.97
N GLN A 679 30.57 -11.58 -8.98
CA GLN A 679 31.79 -11.32 -8.22
C GLN A 679 32.49 -10.00 -8.60
N ASN A 680 32.50 -9.66 -9.88
CA ASN A 680 33.07 -8.39 -10.35
C ASN A 680 32.34 -7.16 -9.78
N VAL A 681 31.00 -7.23 -9.64
CA VAL A 681 30.18 -6.16 -9.05
C VAL A 681 30.43 -6.10 -7.54
N GLN A 682 30.50 -7.25 -6.86
CA GLN A 682 30.85 -7.30 -5.44
C GLN A 682 32.21 -6.65 -5.17
N ASP A 683 33.21 -6.96 -5.97
CA ASP A 683 34.57 -6.40 -5.83
C ASP A 683 34.57 -4.88 -6.08
N GLU A 684 33.81 -4.40 -7.06
CA GLU A 684 33.67 -2.97 -7.35
C GLU A 684 32.99 -2.22 -6.18
N VAL A 685 31.86 -2.73 -5.70
CA VAL A 685 31.12 -2.12 -4.58
C VAL A 685 31.98 -2.11 -3.31
N THR A 686 32.63 -3.23 -3.00
CA THR A 686 33.49 -3.35 -1.80
C THR A 686 34.67 -2.37 -1.87
N LYS A 687 35.32 -2.24 -3.04
CA LYS A 687 36.42 -1.27 -3.24
C LYS A 687 35.94 0.17 -3.09
N LYS A 688 34.76 0.50 -3.63
CA LYS A 688 34.18 1.84 -3.56
C LYS A 688 33.87 2.28 -2.13
N ILE A 689 33.53 1.32 -1.27
CA ILE A 689 33.20 1.58 0.14
C ILE A 689 34.47 1.62 1.00
N ALA A 690 35.46 0.82 0.66
CA ALA A 690 36.71 0.81 1.40
C ALA A 690 37.63 2.03 1.13
N GLY A 691 37.19 2.99 0.24
CA GLY A 691 37.92 4.21 -0.10
C GLY A 691 38.86 4.01 -1.24
#